data_22eb5ae39ce939897782510a6173a825
#
_entry.id   22eb5ae39ce939897782510a6173a825
#
_cell.length_a   1.000
_cell.length_b   1.000
_cell.length_c   1.000
_cell.angle_alpha   90.00
_cell.angle_beta   90.00
_cell.angle_gamma   90.00
#
_symmetry.space_group_name_H-M   'P 1'
#
loop_
_entity.id
_entity.type
_entity.pdbx_description
1 polymer ?
#
loop_
_entity_poly.entity_id
_entity_poly.type
_entity_poly.pdbx_seq_one_letter_code
_entity_poly.pdbx_strand_id
1 'polypeptide(L)'
;MTKKNDPGISCSMEEFLGTDEVESVTSNTSWALKERLSFKPPLCDVFRQPFHLLEDTGEFKFHVHPEARKHLPDIIENVVQKIAGNENPEETAKQQYTKQRNIGIVFSGGPAPGGHNVIAGLYDAMIRANPDNRLFGFLMGPDGILENNYIEITADTVDSYRNLGGFGMIKTGRTKIDSPSKMKKAKTTCLTLELDALVIVGGDDSNTNAAFLAQELYQDGVQVIGVPKTIDGDIQVRDVNGNSLCAVSFGFHTAARAFAHNVNNLCSDCSSDVKYWHICKVMGRVASHLALEVGLQVHPNITLIGEELADFIDQERIEKAKKEGTTDYTAYGMTLRQVSRLICDGIVRRAAVGKNYGVIVIPEGLLEFINEIQVFIIKLNTIIADYNNTHDTDFHSQFPTLEDKLEYLRQMARMSRENRMFTVWNTRDDDLFNVLPDFFQEGLLTERDSHGNFQFSQMETDRVVMGLVEDYLKMLADRGVYKNGITVESYRQTMEEGGLDPDLYGPALFRDYKPDNGFLLVKESIVSVKTLKQNLVKEEVIDPDEDIPKPVETIYKQSVPKFKTQYHFYGYDGRGNDPTWFDCTYTYNLGNNVFSLIANGATGQMAAIRNLEKEFKDWEPIGLPIGSLMHLEERMGKLTLVMERALVDIQSPAFSVFAAKRDRWLAATPGEDCYRRPGPIRYAGESEDARPITLILNDLGSDVRPGDGS
;
A
#
# COMPACT_ATOMS: atom_id res chain seq x y z
N MET A 1 -54.49 -5.21 -22.27
CA MET A 1 -54.90 -5.98 -21.09
C MET A 1 -54.92 -5.05 -19.90
N THR A 2 -56.08 -4.62 -19.52
CA THR A 2 -56.38 -3.71 -18.41
C THR A 2 -56.13 -4.42 -17.09
N LYS A 3 -55.19 -3.89 -16.29
CA LYS A 3 -55.02 -4.32 -14.90
C LYS A 3 -56.31 -3.94 -14.15
N LYS A 4 -57.02 -4.95 -13.64
CA LYS A 4 -58.04 -4.76 -12.62
C LYS A 4 -57.40 -4.15 -11.38
N ASN A 5 -57.89 -3.01 -10.96
CA ASN A 5 -57.66 -2.48 -9.61
C ASN A 5 -58.29 -3.44 -8.61
N ASP A 6 -57.50 -4.24 -7.94
CA ASP A 6 -57.92 -4.84 -6.67
C ASP A 6 -57.99 -3.71 -5.63
N PRO A 7 -59.08 -3.60 -4.82
CA PRO A 7 -59.12 -2.65 -3.73
C PRO A 7 -58.06 -3.07 -2.71
N GLY A 8 -57.01 -2.23 -2.58
CA GLY A 8 -55.91 -2.50 -1.69
C GLY A 8 -56.40 -2.87 -0.29
N ILE A 9 -55.97 -4.01 0.19
CA ILE A 9 -55.99 -4.35 1.60
C ILE A 9 -55.06 -3.35 2.27
N SER A 10 -55.60 -2.35 2.95
CA SER A 10 -54.78 -1.43 3.76
C SER A 10 -54.37 -2.23 5.00
N CYS A 11 -53.23 -2.88 4.96
CA CYS A 11 -52.60 -3.37 6.17
C CYS A 11 -52.03 -2.21 6.96
N SER A 12 -52.03 -2.30 8.27
CA SER A 12 -51.33 -1.32 9.12
C SER A 12 -49.81 -1.37 8.85
N MET A 13 -49.10 -0.31 9.16
CA MET A 13 -47.63 -0.30 9.07
C MET A 13 -47.02 -1.42 9.92
N GLU A 14 -47.63 -1.72 11.04
CA GLU A 14 -47.23 -2.79 11.95
C GLU A 14 -47.35 -4.18 11.30
N GLU A 15 -48.48 -4.43 10.62
CA GLU A 15 -48.70 -5.65 9.86
C GLU A 15 -47.75 -5.78 8.67
N PHE A 16 -47.49 -4.67 7.95
CA PHE A 16 -46.52 -4.63 6.84
C PHE A 16 -45.11 -4.96 7.31
N LEU A 17 -44.66 -4.37 8.43
CA LEU A 17 -43.33 -4.61 8.98
C LEU A 17 -43.13 -6.05 9.47
N GLY A 18 -44.19 -6.74 9.82
CA GLY A 18 -44.16 -8.15 10.25
C GLY A 18 -44.35 -9.17 9.13
N THR A 19 -44.36 -8.76 7.86
CA THR A 19 -44.51 -9.72 6.75
C THR A 19 -43.20 -10.43 6.44
N ASP A 20 -43.28 -11.70 6.03
CA ASP A 20 -42.12 -12.52 5.61
C ASP A 20 -41.32 -11.84 4.47
N GLU A 21 -42.02 -11.10 3.60
CA GLU A 21 -41.37 -10.37 2.51
C GLU A 21 -40.47 -9.24 3.04
N VAL A 22 -40.94 -8.46 4.03
CA VAL A 22 -40.14 -7.39 4.64
C VAL A 22 -38.98 -8.00 5.42
N GLU A 23 -39.23 -9.05 6.21
CA GLU A 23 -38.14 -9.76 6.92
C GLU A 23 -37.12 -10.34 5.95
N SER A 24 -37.54 -10.93 4.85
CA SER A 24 -36.65 -11.48 3.83
C SER A 24 -35.78 -10.40 3.17
N VAL A 25 -36.36 -9.23 2.82
CA VAL A 25 -35.65 -8.12 2.17
C VAL A 25 -34.73 -7.39 3.14
N THR A 26 -35.10 -7.28 4.41
CA THR A 26 -34.31 -6.60 5.46
C THR A 26 -33.39 -7.54 6.21
N SER A 27 -33.39 -8.84 5.90
CA SER A 27 -32.47 -9.82 6.49
C SER A 27 -31.02 -9.44 6.28
N ASN A 28 -30.20 -9.64 7.30
CA ASN A 28 -28.75 -9.53 7.20
C ASN A 28 -28.11 -10.63 6.36
N THR A 29 -28.88 -11.64 5.94
CA THR A 29 -28.43 -12.74 5.08
C THR A 29 -28.80 -12.46 3.62
N SER A 30 -28.01 -11.61 2.96
CA SER A 30 -28.20 -11.26 1.55
C SER A 30 -27.97 -12.47 0.63
N TRP A 31 -28.50 -12.39 -0.58
CA TRP A 31 -28.22 -13.34 -1.66
C TRP A 31 -26.70 -13.50 -1.91
N ALA A 32 -25.97 -12.38 -1.99
CA ALA A 32 -24.53 -12.39 -2.22
C ALA A 32 -23.75 -13.09 -1.09
N LEU A 33 -24.20 -12.92 0.17
CA LEU A 33 -23.61 -13.62 1.31
C LEU A 33 -23.80 -15.14 1.18
N LYS A 34 -25.01 -15.59 0.82
CA LYS A 34 -25.29 -17.03 0.64
C LYS A 34 -24.44 -17.66 -0.45
N GLU A 35 -24.31 -16.98 -1.60
CA GLU A 35 -23.43 -17.45 -2.68
C GLU A 35 -21.96 -17.51 -2.25
N ARG A 36 -21.50 -16.48 -1.56
CA ARG A 36 -20.13 -16.41 -1.09
C ARG A 36 -19.80 -17.51 -0.08
N LEU A 37 -20.66 -17.75 0.90
CA LEU A 37 -20.50 -18.84 1.87
C LEU A 37 -20.52 -20.24 1.21
N SER A 38 -21.26 -20.41 0.10
CA SER A 38 -21.34 -21.67 -0.63
C SER A 38 -20.18 -21.91 -1.59
N PHE A 39 -19.40 -20.88 -1.93
CA PHE A 39 -18.28 -20.99 -2.85
C PHE A 39 -17.17 -21.86 -2.23
N LYS A 40 -16.71 -22.85 -2.99
CA LYS A 40 -15.60 -23.73 -2.62
C LYS A 40 -14.38 -23.39 -3.46
N PRO A 41 -13.31 -22.78 -2.87
CA PRO A 41 -12.10 -22.50 -3.59
C PRO A 41 -11.47 -23.79 -4.15
N PRO A 42 -10.87 -23.75 -5.35
CA PRO A 42 -10.21 -24.93 -5.90
C PRO A 42 -8.95 -25.27 -5.08
N LEU A 43 -8.62 -26.58 -5.05
CA LEU A 43 -7.42 -27.11 -4.41
C LEU A 43 -6.33 -27.36 -5.43
N CYS A 44 -5.08 -27.01 -5.07
CA CYS A 44 -3.89 -27.48 -5.79
C CYS A 44 -3.92 -29.01 -5.91
N ASP A 45 -3.46 -29.54 -7.02
CA ASP A 45 -3.61 -30.99 -7.32
C ASP A 45 -2.99 -31.88 -6.25
N VAL A 46 -1.88 -31.44 -5.64
CA VAL A 46 -1.25 -32.17 -4.55
C VAL A 46 -2.21 -32.39 -3.36
N PHE A 47 -3.04 -31.40 -3.01
CA PHE A 47 -3.97 -31.51 -1.87
C PHE A 47 -5.23 -32.35 -2.15
N ARG A 48 -5.42 -32.79 -3.39
CA ARG A 48 -6.47 -33.75 -3.74
C ARG A 48 -6.08 -35.19 -3.38
N GLN A 49 -4.78 -35.42 -3.14
CA GLN A 49 -4.28 -36.71 -2.68
C GLN A 49 -4.52 -36.85 -1.16
N PRO A 50 -4.72 -38.08 -0.66
CA PRO A 50 -5.05 -38.30 0.74
C PRO A 50 -3.87 -38.12 1.70
N PHE A 51 -2.63 -38.31 1.20
CA PHE A 51 -1.41 -38.20 1.99
C PHE A 51 -0.37 -37.34 1.27
N HIS A 52 0.41 -36.63 2.05
CA HIS A 52 1.51 -35.79 1.55
C HIS A 52 2.80 -36.12 2.27
N LEU A 53 3.92 -35.83 1.60
CA LEU A 53 5.25 -35.88 2.18
C LEU A 53 5.97 -34.56 1.93
N LEU A 54 7.05 -34.33 2.68
CA LEU A 54 7.92 -33.18 2.48
C LEU A 54 9.19 -33.65 1.77
N GLU A 55 9.52 -32.92 0.70
CA GLU A 55 10.77 -33.12 -0.04
C GLU A 55 11.69 -31.95 0.23
N ASP A 56 12.82 -32.19 0.89
CA ASP A 56 13.83 -31.17 1.12
C ASP A 56 14.47 -30.78 -0.21
N THR A 57 14.43 -29.51 -0.55
CA THR A 57 15.08 -29.02 -1.76
C THR A 57 16.35 -28.27 -1.41
N GLY A 58 17.50 -28.80 -1.75
CA GLY A 58 18.79 -28.12 -1.67
C GLY A 58 19.01 -27.09 -2.81
N GLU A 59 17.99 -26.89 -3.65
CA GLU A 59 18.04 -26.02 -4.83
C GLU A 59 18.08 -24.54 -4.45
N PHE A 60 17.30 -24.13 -3.43
CA PHE A 60 17.15 -22.75 -3.02
C PHE A 60 18.10 -22.38 -1.89
N LYS A 61 18.80 -21.26 -2.04
CA LYS A 61 19.80 -20.79 -1.07
C LYS A 61 19.45 -19.38 -0.59
N PHE A 62 19.77 -19.11 0.69
CA PHE A 62 19.58 -17.81 1.33
C PHE A 62 20.86 -17.28 1.95
N HIS A 63 20.97 -15.98 2.09
CA HIS A 63 22.00 -15.32 2.88
C HIS A 63 21.62 -15.31 4.35
N VAL A 64 22.00 -16.37 5.07
CA VAL A 64 21.68 -16.51 6.50
C VAL A 64 22.53 -15.57 7.34
N HIS A 65 21.89 -14.63 8.04
CA HIS A 65 22.58 -13.69 8.92
C HIS A 65 23.24 -14.40 10.12
N PRO A 66 24.50 -14.06 10.51
CA PRO A 66 25.19 -14.72 11.64
C PRO A 66 24.44 -14.66 12.98
N GLU A 67 23.75 -13.54 13.26
CA GLU A 67 22.93 -13.40 14.49
C GLU A 67 21.70 -14.35 14.45
N ALA A 68 21.12 -14.63 13.27
CA ALA A 68 20.06 -15.63 13.17
C ALA A 68 20.56 -17.03 13.56
N ARG A 69 21.78 -17.42 13.14
CA ARG A 69 22.40 -18.70 13.57
C ARG A 69 22.60 -18.79 15.08
N LYS A 70 22.91 -17.69 15.71
CA LYS A 70 23.12 -17.62 17.17
C LYS A 70 21.82 -17.72 17.97
N HIS A 71 20.75 -17.07 17.47
CA HIS A 71 19.49 -17.00 18.19
C HIS A 71 18.49 -18.11 17.85
N LEU A 72 18.67 -18.80 16.72
CA LEU A 72 17.73 -19.80 16.20
C LEU A 72 18.44 -21.13 15.86
N PRO A 73 19.30 -21.68 16.77
CA PRO A 73 20.17 -22.84 16.43
C PRO A 73 19.41 -24.09 16.04
N ASP A 74 18.20 -24.34 16.57
CA ASP A 74 17.45 -25.57 16.32
C ASP A 74 16.68 -25.52 14.99
N ILE A 75 16.40 -24.32 14.43
CA ILE A 75 15.60 -24.16 13.21
C ILE A 75 16.35 -23.50 12.03
N ILE A 76 17.58 -23.02 12.26
CA ILE A 76 18.32 -22.25 11.25
C ILE A 76 18.79 -23.10 10.06
N GLU A 77 18.97 -24.38 10.24
CA GLU A 77 19.39 -25.30 9.18
C GLU A 77 18.20 -25.86 8.36
N ASN A 78 16.99 -25.40 8.67
CA ASN A 78 15.82 -25.72 7.85
C ASN A 78 16.05 -25.29 6.39
N VAL A 79 15.54 -26.08 5.46
CA VAL A 79 15.58 -25.79 4.03
C VAL A 79 14.17 -25.60 3.48
N VAL A 80 14.07 -25.17 2.22
CA VAL A 80 12.77 -25.12 1.53
C VAL A 80 12.27 -26.55 1.35
N GLN A 81 11.02 -26.76 1.75
CA GLN A 81 10.35 -28.08 1.67
C GLN A 81 9.21 -28.01 0.66
N LYS A 82 9.25 -28.84 -0.37
CA LYS A 82 8.13 -29.04 -1.30
C LYS A 82 7.12 -29.98 -0.69
N ILE A 83 5.84 -29.70 -0.93
CA ILE A 83 4.76 -30.64 -0.62
C ILE A 83 4.56 -31.53 -1.84
N ALA A 84 4.81 -32.82 -1.67
CA ALA A 84 4.56 -33.81 -2.71
C ALA A 84 3.44 -34.76 -2.29
N GLY A 85 2.74 -35.31 -3.26
CA GLY A 85 1.73 -36.33 -3.01
C GLY A 85 2.37 -37.67 -2.66
N ASN A 86 1.74 -38.41 -1.76
CA ASN A 86 2.18 -39.77 -1.38
C ASN A 86 1.03 -40.74 -1.60
N GLU A 87 1.02 -41.40 -2.78
CA GLU A 87 -0.06 -42.30 -3.15
C GLU A 87 -0.03 -43.63 -2.34
N ASN A 88 1.16 -44.05 -1.93
CA ASN A 88 1.38 -45.34 -1.24
C ASN A 88 2.29 -45.14 -0.02
N PRO A 89 1.86 -44.43 1.03
CA PRO A 89 2.67 -44.21 2.21
C PRO A 89 2.95 -45.54 2.96
N GLU A 90 4.14 -45.63 3.54
CA GLU A 90 4.43 -46.66 4.52
C GLU A 90 3.48 -46.55 5.72
N GLU A 91 3.17 -47.65 6.38
CA GLU A 91 2.21 -47.66 7.48
C GLU A 91 2.59 -46.70 8.63
N THR A 92 3.89 -46.57 8.92
CA THR A 92 4.43 -45.62 9.90
C THR A 92 4.18 -44.16 9.50
N ALA A 93 4.38 -43.81 8.23
CA ALA A 93 4.12 -42.48 7.70
C ALA A 93 2.62 -42.17 7.69
N LYS A 94 1.78 -43.16 7.37
CA LYS A 94 0.32 -43.05 7.42
C LYS A 94 -0.17 -42.79 8.85
N GLN A 95 0.32 -43.57 9.82
CA GLN A 95 -0.02 -43.41 11.23
C GLN A 95 0.42 -42.05 11.74
N GLN A 96 1.61 -41.57 11.38
CA GLN A 96 2.08 -40.24 11.73
C GLN A 96 1.23 -39.16 11.09
N TYR A 97 0.85 -39.29 9.83
CA TYR A 97 0.01 -38.29 9.12
C TYR A 97 -1.39 -38.19 9.71
N THR A 98 -1.99 -39.31 10.07
CA THR A 98 -3.36 -39.42 10.62
C THR A 98 -3.42 -39.37 12.16
N LYS A 99 -2.31 -39.12 12.85
CA LYS A 99 -2.28 -38.94 14.31
C LYS A 99 -3.25 -37.82 14.70
N GLN A 100 -4.01 -38.03 15.78
CA GLN A 100 -4.82 -36.97 16.39
C GLN A 100 -3.91 -35.81 16.84
N ARG A 101 -4.33 -34.57 16.58
CA ARG A 101 -3.60 -33.36 16.93
C ARG A 101 -4.49 -32.26 17.49
N ASN A 102 -3.93 -31.52 18.44
CA ASN A 102 -4.43 -30.25 18.93
C ASN A 102 -3.64 -29.14 18.25
N ILE A 103 -4.27 -28.29 17.46
CA ILE A 103 -3.63 -27.20 16.74
C ILE A 103 -4.17 -25.86 17.23
N GLY A 104 -3.31 -24.93 17.60
CA GLY A 104 -3.63 -23.55 17.90
C GLY A 104 -3.46 -22.65 16.69
N ILE A 105 -4.33 -21.67 16.47
CA ILE A 105 -4.20 -20.66 15.43
C ILE A 105 -4.48 -19.27 15.97
N VAL A 106 -3.71 -18.29 15.52
CA VAL A 106 -3.84 -16.89 15.94
C VAL A 106 -3.67 -15.94 14.75
N PHE A 107 -4.52 -14.89 14.69
CA PHE A 107 -4.30 -13.76 13.82
C PHE A 107 -3.47 -12.67 14.51
N SER A 108 -2.44 -12.17 13.86
CA SER A 108 -1.57 -11.14 14.40
C SER A 108 -1.41 -9.95 13.43
N GLY A 109 -1.55 -8.74 13.96
CA GLY A 109 -1.49 -7.50 13.18
C GLY A 109 -2.83 -7.05 12.61
N GLY A 110 -2.83 -6.14 11.63
CA GLY A 110 -4.05 -5.67 10.97
C GLY A 110 -4.79 -6.76 10.19
N PRO A 111 -6.11 -6.68 10.04
CA PRO A 111 -6.86 -7.61 9.20
C PRO A 111 -6.40 -7.59 7.74
N ALA A 112 -6.64 -8.71 7.05
CA ALA A 112 -6.44 -8.83 5.61
C ALA A 112 -7.48 -9.80 5.02
N PRO A 113 -7.99 -9.57 3.80
CA PRO A 113 -8.93 -10.47 3.14
C PRO A 113 -8.36 -11.87 2.95
N GLY A 114 -9.12 -12.89 3.29
CA GLY A 114 -8.73 -14.29 3.12
C GLY A 114 -8.30 -15.03 4.41
N GLY A 115 -8.13 -14.32 5.54
CA GLY A 115 -7.72 -14.97 6.79
C GLY A 115 -8.65 -16.08 7.24
N HIS A 116 -9.95 -15.90 7.10
CA HIS A 116 -10.94 -16.95 7.41
C HIS A 116 -10.75 -18.21 6.54
N ASN A 117 -10.31 -18.04 5.29
CA ASN A 117 -10.03 -19.18 4.40
C ASN A 117 -8.75 -19.91 4.76
N VAL A 118 -7.76 -19.27 5.40
CA VAL A 118 -6.62 -19.99 6.00
C VAL A 118 -7.14 -20.95 7.08
N ILE A 119 -8.02 -20.47 7.97
CA ILE A 119 -8.64 -21.31 8.99
C ILE A 119 -9.47 -22.43 8.35
N ALA A 120 -10.29 -22.10 7.35
CA ALA A 120 -11.15 -23.08 6.67
C ALA A 120 -10.31 -24.17 5.96
N GLY A 121 -9.25 -23.78 5.25
CA GLY A 121 -8.34 -24.72 4.59
C GLY A 121 -7.61 -25.62 5.58
N LEU A 122 -7.13 -25.07 6.69
CA LEU A 122 -6.51 -25.83 7.78
C LEU A 122 -7.51 -26.81 8.41
N TYR A 123 -8.69 -26.33 8.78
CA TYR A 123 -9.75 -27.12 9.39
C TYR A 123 -10.17 -28.29 8.49
N ASP A 124 -10.49 -28.00 7.23
CA ASP A 124 -10.93 -29.02 6.28
C ASP A 124 -9.83 -30.08 6.04
N ALA A 125 -8.55 -29.69 5.98
CA ALA A 125 -7.45 -30.62 5.79
C ALA A 125 -7.25 -31.51 7.03
N MET A 126 -7.26 -30.94 8.23
CA MET A 126 -7.07 -31.70 9.47
C MET A 126 -8.21 -32.66 9.77
N ILE A 127 -9.48 -32.26 9.55
CA ILE A 127 -10.63 -33.15 9.75
C ILE A 127 -10.68 -34.26 8.71
N ARG A 128 -10.23 -33.98 7.46
CA ARG A 128 -10.09 -35.01 6.43
C ARG A 128 -9.05 -36.07 6.79
N ALA A 129 -7.95 -35.67 7.46
CA ALA A 129 -6.90 -36.59 7.90
C ALA A 129 -7.32 -37.39 9.14
N ASN A 130 -7.94 -36.73 10.13
CA ASN A 130 -8.47 -37.39 11.33
C ASN A 130 -9.61 -36.53 11.89
N PRO A 131 -10.85 -37.09 11.98
CA PRO A 131 -12.03 -36.36 12.51
C PRO A 131 -11.89 -35.95 14.00
N ASP A 132 -11.00 -36.58 14.76
CA ASP A 132 -10.78 -36.29 16.18
C ASP A 132 -9.76 -35.13 16.41
N ASN A 133 -9.23 -34.54 15.33
CA ASN A 133 -8.38 -33.37 15.40
C ASN A 133 -9.16 -32.16 15.96
N ARG A 134 -8.48 -31.33 16.79
CA ARG A 134 -9.07 -30.14 17.40
C ARG A 134 -8.33 -28.88 16.99
N LEU A 135 -9.07 -27.85 16.65
CA LEU A 135 -8.54 -26.53 16.28
C LEU A 135 -8.93 -25.48 17.31
N PHE A 136 -7.95 -24.81 17.92
CA PHE A 136 -8.15 -23.76 18.91
C PHE A 136 -7.80 -22.41 18.30
N GLY A 137 -8.79 -21.50 18.24
CA GLY A 137 -8.60 -20.13 17.79
C GLY A 137 -8.34 -19.19 18.96
N PHE A 138 -7.14 -18.62 19.08
CA PHE A 138 -6.82 -17.65 20.11
C PHE A 138 -7.48 -16.31 19.82
N LEU A 139 -8.24 -15.78 20.80
CA LEU A 139 -9.02 -14.56 20.63
C LEU A 139 -8.14 -13.32 20.84
N MET A 140 -8.47 -12.24 20.09
CA MET A 140 -7.82 -10.93 20.22
C MET A 140 -6.31 -10.94 19.90
N GLY A 141 -5.87 -11.89 19.08
CA GLY A 141 -4.50 -11.98 18.63
C GLY A 141 -3.56 -12.63 19.66
N PRO A 142 -2.25 -12.25 19.69
CA PRO A 142 -1.28 -12.84 20.59
C PRO A 142 -1.63 -12.72 22.09
N ASP A 143 -2.45 -11.73 22.49
CA ASP A 143 -2.96 -11.63 23.86
C ASP A 143 -3.76 -12.87 24.25
N GLY A 144 -4.51 -13.45 23.33
CA GLY A 144 -5.22 -14.71 23.55
C GLY A 144 -4.31 -15.86 23.96
N ILE A 145 -3.11 -15.92 23.39
CA ILE A 145 -2.08 -16.91 23.78
C ILE A 145 -1.58 -16.59 25.18
N LEU A 146 -1.27 -15.30 25.48
CA LEU A 146 -0.71 -14.89 26.76
C LEU A 146 -1.68 -15.02 27.93
N GLU A 147 -2.99 -14.92 27.68
CA GLU A 147 -4.07 -14.96 28.65
C GLU A 147 -4.83 -16.30 28.66
N ASN A 148 -4.42 -17.25 27.81
CA ASN A 148 -5.11 -18.54 27.61
C ASN A 148 -6.61 -18.35 27.25
N ASN A 149 -6.87 -17.37 26.35
CA ASN A 149 -8.20 -17.01 25.91
C ASN A 149 -8.43 -17.49 24.47
N TYR A 150 -9.28 -18.50 24.29
CA TYR A 150 -9.48 -19.16 23.01
C TYR A 150 -10.91 -19.70 22.86
N ILE A 151 -11.26 -20.07 21.65
CA ILE A 151 -12.43 -20.88 21.33
C ILE A 151 -12.01 -22.16 20.58
N GLU A 152 -12.74 -23.22 20.75
CA GLU A 152 -12.62 -24.37 19.87
C GLU A 152 -13.40 -24.09 18.57
N ILE A 153 -12.71 -24.18 17.44
CA ILE A 153 -13.28 -23.92 16.12
C ILE A 153 -13.96 -25.18 15.61
N THR A 154 -15.27 -25.08 15.34
CA THR A 154 -16.12 -26.17 14.83
C THR A 154 -16.47 -25.95 13.36
N ALA A 155 -17.04 -26.97 12.70
CA ALA A 155 -17.52 -26.88 11.34
C ALA A 155 -18.51 -25.72 11.15
N ASP A 156 -19.48 -25.56 12.06
CA ASP A 156 -20.48 -24.48 12.01
C ASP A 156 -19.80 -23.10 12.10
N THR A 157 -18.78 -22.99 12.95
CA THR A 157 -17.99 -21.75 13.05
C THR A 157 -17.28 -21.46 11.74
N VAL A 158 -16.62 -22.44 11.14
CA VAL A 158 -15.91 -22.28 9.87
C VAL A 158 -16.88 -21.91 8.74
N ASP A 159 -18.00 -22.62 8.63
CA ASP A 159 -18.99 -22.42 7.56
C ASP A 159 -19.64 -21.03 7.62
N SER A 160 -19.75 -20.45 8.82
CA SER A 160 -20.29 -19.10 9.01
C SER A 160 -19.34 -17.97 8.51
N TYR A 161 -18.09 -18.28 8.25
CA TYR A 161 -17.06 -17.29 7.88
C TYR A 161 -16.35 -17.59 6.55
N ARG A 162 -16.69 -18.69 5.85
CA ARG A 162 -16.05 -19.03 4.57
C ARG A 162 -16.13 -17.88 3.59
N ASN A 163 -14.99 -17.54 2.96
CA ASN A 163 -14.87 -16.50 1.93
C ASN A 163 -15.28 -15.09 2.36
N LEU A 164 -15.41 -14.83 3.65
CA LEU A 164 -15.72 -13.51 4.18
C LEU A 164 -14.46 -12.75 4.57
N GLY A 165 -14.53 -11.43 4.41
CA GLY A 165 -13.45 -10.50 4.77
C GLY A 165 -13.33 -10.27 6.27
N GLY A 166 -12.31 -9.52 6.63
CA GLY A 166 -11.99 -9.20 8.02
C GLY A 166 -11.42 -10.40 8.80
N PHE A 167 -11.39 -10.29 10.13
CA PHE A 167 -10.92 -11.32 11.06
C PHE A 167 -11.97 -11.59 12.16
N GLY A 168 -13.24 -11.57 11.77
CA GLY A 168 -14.38 -11.66 12.68
C GLY A 168 -14.40 -12.90 13.54
N MET A 169 -13.93 -14.06 13.03
CA MET A 169 -14.01 -15.36 13.69
C MET A 169 -13.27 -15.39 15.04
N ILE A 170 -12.02 -15.00 15.08
CA ILE A 170 -11.18 -15.02 16.30
C ILE A 170 -10.58 -13.66 16.67
N LYS A 171 -10.91 -12.59 15.91
CA LYS A 171 -10.36 -11.25 16.09
C LYS A 171 -8.84 -11.22 15.84
N THR A 172 -8.18 -10.10 16.15
CA THR A 172 -6.74 -9.92 15.98
C THR A 172 -6.20 -8.93 17.01
N GLY A 173 -4.89 -8.94 17.23
CA GLY A 173 -4.18 -8.00 18.09
C GLY A 173 -2.77 -7.71 17.60
N ARG A 174 -2.09 -6.72 18.21
CA ARG A 174 -0.75 -6.28 17.82
C ARG A 174 0.32 -6.53 18.89
N THR A 175 -0.03 -7.21 19.97
CA THR A 175 0.92 -7.55 21.04
C THR A 175 2.05 -8.41 20.51
N LYS A 176 3.29 -8.05 20.81
CA LYS A 176 4.48 -8.88 20.51
C LYS A 176 4.79 -9.81 21.68
N ILE A 177 5.18 -11.04 21.37
CA ILE A 177 5.72 -12.00 22.34
C ILE A 177 7.25 -11.86 22.29
N ASP A 178 7.78 -10.77 22.87
CA ASP A 178 9.14 -10.27 22.70
C ASP A 178 9.97 -10.24 23.98
N SER A 179 9.39 -10.65 25.11
CA SER A 179 10.09 -10.71 26.40
C SER A 179 10.11 -12.14 26.96
N PRO A 180 11.11 -12.49 27.77
CA PRO A 180 11.18 -13.82 28.41
C PRO A 180 9.92 -14.17 29.20
N SER A 181 9.29 -13.18 29.85
CA SER A 181 8.05 -13.37 30.60
C SER A 181 6.88 -13.75 29.68
N LYS A 182 6.69 -13.03 28.56
CA LYS A 182 5.65 -13.32 27.58
C LYS A 182 5.91 -14.67 26.90
N MET A 183 7.16 -14.96 26.53
CA MET A 183 7.56 -16.23 25.94
C MET A 183 7.20 -17.39 26.86
N LYS A 184 7.52 -17.29 28.15
CA LYS A 184 7.14 -18.30 29.15
C LYS A 184 5.63 -18.47 29.28
N LYS A 185 4.84 -17.39 29.24
CA LYS A 185 3.36 -17.48 29.25
C LYS A 185 2.85 -18.22 28.02
N ALA A 186 3.33 -17.85 26.83
CA ALA A 186 2.94 -18.49 25.57
C ALA A 186 3.25 -20.00 25.61
N LYS A 187 4.44 -20.37 26.05
CA LYS A 187 4.83 -21.76 26.26
C LYS A 187 3.90 -22.48 27.24
N THR A 188 3.59 -21.86 28.37
CA THR A 188 2.67 -22.46 29.36
C THR A 188 1.30 -22.73 28.76
N THR A 189 0.75 -21.82 27.97
CA THR A 189 -0.55 -21.98 27.29
C THR A 189 -0.50 -23.13 26.29
N CYS A 190 0.56 -23.22 25.45
CA CYS A 190 0.71 -24.29 24.48
C CYS A 190 0.75 -25.68 25.17
N LEU A 191 1.50 -25.79 26.26
CA LEU A 191 1.62 -27.05 27.02
C LEU A 191 0.36 -27.39 27.79
N THR A 192 -0.37 -26.39 28.34
CA THR A 192 -1.64 -26.62 29.05
C THR A 192 -2.74 -27.13 28.14
N LEU A 193 -2.76 -26.70 26.87
CA LEU A 193 -3.70 -27.15 25.86
C LEU A 193 -3.21 -28.38 25.10
N GLU A 194 -2.05 -28.92 25.50
CA GLU A 194 -1.43 -30.07 24.83
C GLU A 194 -1.35 -29.87 23.31
N LEU A 195 -0.90 -28.66 22.88
CA LEU A 195 -0.81 -28.33 21.45
C LEU A 195 0.31 -29.14 20.81
N ASP A 196 0.00 -29.81 19.70
CA ASP A 196 1.00 -30.35 18.78
C ASP A 196 1.59 -29.27 17.88
N ALA A 197 0.81 -28.23 17.56
CA ALA A 197 1.27 -27.13 16.72
C ALA A 197 0.61 -25.79 17.04
N LEU A 198 1.32 -24.70 16.76
CA LEU A 198 0.84 -23.32 16.82
C LEU A 198 1.02 -22.65 15.45
N VAL A 199 -0.05 -22.09 14.89
CA VAL A 199 -0.07 -21.40 13.60
C VAL A 199 -0.19 -19.90 13.82
N ILE A 200 0.77 -19.13 13.30
CA ILE A 200 0.81 -17.68 13.43
C ILE A 200 0.56 -17.05 12.06
N VAL A 201 -0.62 -16.44 11.90
CA VAL A 201 -1.02 -15.75 10.67
C VAL A 201 -0.77 -14.27 10.82
N GLY A 202 0.26 -13.73 10.16
CA GLY A 202 0.60 -12.33 10.35
C GLY A 202 1.67 -11.80 9.39
N GLY A 203 2.04 -10.53 9.60
CA GLY A 203 3.04 -9.82 8.81
C GLY A 203 4.48 -10.23 9.17
N ASP A 204 5.43 -9.41 8.75
CA ASP A 204 6.87 -9.57 9.00
C ASP A 204 7.20 -9.73 10.49
N ASP A 205 6.72 -8.82 11.33
CA ASP A 205 6.90 -8.88 12.78
C ASP A 205 6.30 -10.15 13.41
N SER A 206 5.16 -10.61 12.90
CA SER A 206 4.48 -11.80 13.41
C SER A 206 5.21 -13.08 13.00
N ASN A 207 5.73 -13.14 11.78
CA ASN A 207 6.58 -14.26 11.33
C ASN A 207 7.95 -14.24 12.01
N THR A 208 8.48 -13.06 12.35
CA THR A 208 9.63 -12.93 13.25
C THR A 208 9.33 -13.58 14.61
N ASN A 209 8.20 -13.26 15.22
CA ASN A 209 7.77 -13.91 16.47
C ASN A 209 7.56 -15.42 16.32
N ALA A 210 7.05 -15.88 15.16
CA ALA A 210 6.90 -17.30 14.87
C ALA A 210 8.24 -18.03 14.87
N ALA A 211 9.32 -17.43 14.35
CA ALA A 211 10.65 -18.01 14.39
C ALA A 211 11.16 -18.17 15.82
N PHE A 212 11.05 -17.13 16.67
CA PHE A 212 11.48 -17.21 18.07
C PHE A 212 10.63 -18.19 18.87
N LEU A 213 9.32 -18.28 18.61
CA LEU A 213 8.46 -19.27 19.25
C LEU A 213 8.78 -20.69 18.78
N ALA A 214 9.12 -20.88 17.49
CA ALA A 214 9.57 -22.17 16.98
C ALA A 214 10.85 -22.63 17.69
N GLN A 215 11.78 -21.71 17.91
CA GLN A 215 13.01 -22.00 18.66
C GLN A 215 12.73 -22.36 20.12
N GLU A 216 11.88 -21.57 20.82
CA GLU A 216 11.58 -21.77 22.23
C GLU A 216 10.81 -23.08 22.50
N LEU A 217 9.90 -23.43 21.58
CA LEU A 217 9.01 -24.60 21.72
C LEU A 217 9.61 -25.89 21.10
N TYR A 218 10.79 -25.78 20.47
CA TYR A 218 11.41 -26.91 19.75
C TYR A 218 11.61 -28.14 20.63
N GLN A 219 12.19 -27.94 21.82
CA GLN A 219 12.48 -29.03 22.75
C GLN A 219 11.21 -29.61 23.43
N ASP A 220 10.11 -28.89 23.43
CA ASP A 220 8.82 -29.34 23.95
C ASP A 220 8.00 -30.12 22.88
N GLY A 221 8.50 -30.16 21.63
CA GLY A 221 7.86 -30.86 20.53
C GLY A 221 6.64 -30.16 19.95
N VAL A 222 6.41 -28.89 20.28
CA VAL A 222 5.33 -28.08 19.70
C VAL A 222 5.82 -27.39 18.42
N GLN A 223 5.22 -27.74 17.30
CA GLN A 223 5.57 -27.18 16.00
C GLN A 223 5.05 -25.75 15.87
N VAL A 224 5.79 -24.85 15.20
CA VAL A 224 5.32 -23.50 14.90
C VAL A 224 5.43 -23.24 13.41
N ILE A 225 4.29 -22.86 12.80
CA ILE A 225 4.19 -22.54 11.36
C ILE A 225 3.70 -21.10 11.20
N GLY A 226 4.43 -20.31 10.40
CA GLY A 226 4.03 -18.98 9.99
C GLY A 226 3.16 -18.99 8.74
N VAL A 227 2.33 -17.96 8.56
CA VAL A 227 1.54 -17.72 7.34
C VAL A 227 1.67 -16.24 6.95
N PRO A 228 2.11 -15.93 5.72
CA PRO A 228 2.39 -14.54 5.31
C PRO A 228 1.11 -13.76 5.06
N LYS A 229 0.85 -12.74 5.87
CA LYS A 229 -0.34 -11.92 5.84
C LYS A 229 0.02 -10.43 5.87
N THR A 230 -0.19 -9.73 4.78
CA THR A 230 -0.22 -8.27 4.71
C THR A 230 -0.92 -7.81 3.44
N ILE A 231 -1.67 -6.71 3.50
CA ILE A 231 -2.20 -6.10 2.27
C ILE A 231 -1.13 -5.28 1.55
N ASP A 232 -0.02 -4.94 2.20
CA ASP A 232 0.99 -4.01 1.67
C ASP A 232 1.84 -4.63 0.54
N GLY A 233 1.84 -5.97 0.41
CA GLY A 233 2.60 -6.69 -0.63
C GLY A 233 4.10 -6.78 -0.35
N ASP A 234 4.52 -6.43 0.84
CA ASP A 234 5.93 -6.32 1.26
C ASP A 234 6.54 -7.62 1.79
N ILE A 235 5.76 -8.70 1.96
CA ILE A 235 6.29 -10.04 2.20
C ILE A 235 6.45 -10.74 0.86
N GLN A 236 7.64 -10.63 0.30
CA GLN A 236 8.07 -11.35 -0.89
C GLN A 236 9.36 -12.09 -0.56
N VAL A 237 9.49 -13.32 -1.02
CA VAL A 237 10.69 -14.14 -0.76
C VAL A 237 11.31 -14.57 -2.08
N ARG A 238 12.59 -14.25 -2.23
CA ARG A 238 13.43 -14.70 -3.34
C ARG A 238 14.67 -15.38 -2.78
N ASP A 239 15.19 -16.37 -3.51
CA ASP A 239 16.50 -16.96 -3.18
C ASP A 239 17.64 -16.06 -3.70
N VAL A 240 18.91 -16.46 -3.42
CA VAL A 240 20.10 -15.72 -3.87
C VAL A 240 20.25 -15.64 -5.39
N ASN A 241 19.54 -16.47 -6.14
CA ASN A 241 19.54 -16.50 -7.60
C ASN A 241 18.39 -15.67 -8.20
N GLY A 242 17.52 -15.07 -7.35
CA GLY A 242 16.36 -14.29 -7.77
C GLY A 242 15.10 -15.13 -8.02
N ASN A 243 15.11 -16.44 -7.75
CA ASN A 243 13.91 -17.26 -7.89
C ASN A 243 12.84 -16.83 -6.90
N SER A 244 11.62 -16.55 -7.38
CA SER A 244 10.48 -16.20 -6.54
C SER A 244 9.92 -17.44 -5.83
N LEU A 245 9.87 -17.38 -4.50
CA LEU A 245 9.35 -18.46 -3.64
C LEU A 245 8.05 -18.07 -2.94
N CYS A 246 7.87 -16.79 -2.69
CA CYS A 246 6.61 -16.18 -2.27
C CYS A 246 6.50 -14.84 -3.01
N ALA A 247 5.68 -14.79 -4.03
CA ALA A 247 5.57 -13.61 -4.89
C ALA A 247 4.77 -12.47 -4.23
N VAL A 248 3.84 -12.80 -3.33
CA VAL A 248 3.00 -11.85 -2.60
C VAL A 248 2.34 -12.52 -1.40
N SER A 249 2.12 -11.78 -0.32
CA SER A 249 1.29 -12.18 0.82
C SER A 249 -0.21 -12.08 0.50
N PHE A 250 -1.03 -12.83 1.21
CA PHE A 250 -2.47 -12.78 0.99
C PHE A 250 -3.11 -11.47 1.49
N GLY A 251 -4.19 -11.09 0.85
CA GLY A 251 -4.94 -9.86 1.09
C GLY A 251 -4.53 -8.69 0.20
N PHE A 252 -3.34 -8.73 -0.40
CA PHE A 252 -2.84 -7.70 -1.32
C PHE A 252 -3.74 -7.51 -2.54
N HIS A 253 -4.06 -8.61 -3.24
CA HIS A 253 -4.86 -8.52 -4.46
C HIS A 253 -6.24 -7.93 -4.19
N THR A 254 -6.91 -8.38 -3.14
CA THR A 254 -8.25 -7.86 -2.78
C THR A 254 -8.20 -6.39 -2.41
N ALA A 255 -7.22 -5.97 -1.59
CA ALA A 255 -7.06 -4.57 -1.21
C ALA A 255 -6.79 -3.68 -2.45
N ALA A 256 -5.87 -4.09 -3.30
CA ALA A 256 -5.57 -3.37 -4.54
C ALA A 256 -6.79 -3.26 -5.46
N ARG A 257 -7.58 -4.33 -5.59
CA ARG A 257 -8.84 -4.33 -6.36
C ARG A 257 -9.90 -3.39 -5.79
N ALA A 258 -10.05 -3.36 -4.45
CA ALA A 258 -10.97 -2.44 -3.78
C ALA A 258 -10.57 -0.98 -4.03
N PHE A 259 -9.29 -0.68 -3.86
CA PHE A 259 -8.76 0.67 -4.12
C PHE A 259 -8.88 1.06 -5.59
N ALA A 260 -8.53 0.15 -6.51
CA ALA A 260 -8.65 0.38 -7.95
C ALA A 260 -10.10 0.65 -8.37
N HIS A 261 -11.07 -0.05 -7.80
CA HIS A 261 -12.48 0.20 -8.05
C HIS A 261 -12.88 1.62 -7.64
N ASN A 262 -12.51 2.04 -6.43
CA ASN A 262 -12.82 3.36 -5.90
C ASN A 262 -12.12 4.47 -6.71
N VAL A 263 -10.83 4.31 -7.01
CA VAL A 263 -10.06 5.26 -7.81
C VAL A 263 -10.64 5.40 -9.22
N ASN A 264 -11.07 4.28 -9.84
CA ASN A 264 -11.73 4.32 -11.14
C ASN A 264 -13.05 5.14 -11.13
N ASN A 265 -13.82 5.02 -10.03
CA ASN A 265 -15.04 5.82 -9.88
C ASN A 265 -14.72 7.33 -9.86
N LEU A 266 -13.63 7.72 -9.18
CA LEU A 266 -13.16 9.11 -9.17
C LEU A 266 -12.61 9.56 -10.53
N CYS A 267 -11.97 8.67 -11.29
CA CYS A 267 -11.57 8.96 -12.67
C CYS A 267 -12.80 9.27 -13.57
N SER A 268 -13.88 8.53 -13.37
CA SER A 268 -15.13 8.77 -14.10
C SER A 268 -15.83 10.05 -13.65
N ASP A 269 -15.82 10.34 -12.34
CA ASP A 269 -16.39 11.55 -11.76
C ASP A 269 -15.67 12.81 -12.25
N CYS A 270 -14.35 12.88 -12.09
CA CYS A 270 -13.57 14.05 -12.49
C CYS A 270 -13.63 14.34 -14.00
N SER A 271 -13.77 13.29 -14.83
CA SER A 271 -13.95 13.44 -16.27
C SER A 271 -15.34 14.01 -16.63
N SER A 272 -16.34 13.79 -15.77
CA SER A 272 -17.71 14.29 -15.97
C SER A 272 -17.88 15.72 -15.47
N ASP A 273 -17.32 16.05 -14.31
CA ASP A 273 -17.42 17.36 -13.66
C ASP A 273 -16.34 18.36 -14.11
N VAL A 274 -15.23 17.86 -14.69
CA VAL A 274 -14.09 18.57 -15.29
C VAL A 274 -13.47 19.68 -14.40
N LYS A 275 -13.44 19.51 -13.08
CA LYS A 275 -13.03 20.61 -12.19
C LYS A 275 -12.20 20.26 -10.97
N TYR A 276 -12.09 19.00 -10.55
CA TYR A 276 -11.37 18.63 -9.33
C TYR A 276 -10.12 17.79 -9.63
N TRP A 277 -9.12 17.95 -8.75
CA TRP A 277 -8.02 16.99 -8.59
C TRP A 277 -8.33 16.11 -7.38
N HIS A 278 -8.54 14.83 -7.61
CA HIS A 278 -8.72 13.83 -6.55
C HIS A 278 -7.38 13.30 -6.12
N ILE A 279 -7.07 13.46 -4.83
CA ILE A 279 -5.83 13.00 -4.21
C ILE A 279 -6.14 11.72 -3.46
N CYS A 280 -5.67 10.60 -3.99
CA CYS A 280 -5.96 9.26 -3.50
C CYS A 280 -4.73 8.72 -2.76
N LYS A 281 -4.75 8.83 -1.43
CA LYS A 281 -3.74 8.17 -0.59
C LYS A 281 -4.12 6.72 -0.40
N VAL A 282 -3.23 5.79 -0.79
CA VAL A 282 -3.40 4.34 -0.61
C VAL A 282 -2.52 3.83 0.51
N MET A 283 -3.03 2.92 1.32
CA MET A 283 -2.30 2.29 2.41
C MET A 283 -1.03 1.59 1.89
N GLY A 284 -0.04 1.42 2.74
CA GLY A 284 1.27 0.88 2.43
C GLY A 284 2.33 1.77 3.06
N ARG A 285 2.83 1.39 4.26
CA ARG A 285 3.73 2.23 5.04
C ARG A 285 5.16 2.23 4.53
N VAL A 286 5.64 1.08 4.07
CA VAL A 286 7.06 0.83 3.81
C VAL A 286 7.38 0.67 2.32
N ALA A 287 6.40 0.26 1.53
CA ALA A 287 6.58 0.00 0.10
C ALA A 287 5.39 0.49 -0.72
N SER A 288 5.63 0.82 -1.98
CA SER A 288 4.63 1.39 -2.89
C SER A 288 3.90 0.34 -3.75
N HIS A 289 3.92 -0.94 -3.36
CA HIS A 289 3.31 -2.02 -4.17
C HIS A 289 1.83 -1.79 -4.47
N LEU A 290 1.04 -1.35 -3.47
CA LEU A 290 -0.38 -1.04 -3.67
C LEU A 290 -0.59 0.13 -4.64
N ALA A 291 0.23 1.18 -4.53
CA ALA A 291 0.14 2.32 -5.45
C ALA A 291 0.48 1.91 -6.88
N LEU A 292 1.52 1.08 -7.08
CA LEU A 292 1.89 0.54 -8.39
C LEU A 292 0.78 -0.32 -8.98
N GLU A 293 0.22 -1.24 -8.19
CA GLU A 293 -0.86 -2.13 -8.65
C GLU A 293 -2.12 -1.33 -9.04
N VAL A 294 -2.53 -0.35 -8.21
CA VAL A 294 -3.65 0.55 -8.53
C VAL A 294 -3.36 1.36 -9.80
N GLY A 295 -2.13 1.88 -9.93
CA GLY A 295 -1.66 2.59 -11.11
C GLY A 295 -1.82 1.77 -12.39
N LEU A 296 -1.40 0.52 -12.36
CA LEU A 296 -1.52 -0.43 -13.47
C LEU A 296 -2.96 -0.86 -13.74
N GLN A 297 -3.81 -0.94 -12.72
CA GLN A 297 -5.20 -1.33 -12.87
C GLN A 297 -6.12 -0.24 -13.43
N VAL A 298 -5.85 1.04 -13.14
CA VAL A 298 -6.77 2.16 -13.41
C VAL A 298 -6.21 3.18 -14.40
N HIS A 299 -4.89 3.32 -14.48
CA HIS A 299 -4.19 4.35 -15.25
C HIS A 299 -4.57 5.78 -14.80
N PRO A 300 -4.47 6.14 -13.50
CA PRO A 300 -4.69 7.50 -13.06
C PRO A 300 -3.67 8.45 -13.68
N ASN A 301 -3.94 9.76 -13.63
CA ASN A 301 -3.10 10.73 -14.33
C ASN A 301 -1.69 10.85 -13.76
N ILE A 302 -1.55 10.74 -12.44
CA ILE A 302 -0.26 10.74 -11.76
C ILE A 302 -0.29 9.63 -10.70
N THR A 303 0.73 8.78 -10.67
CA THR A 303 0.95 7.81 -9.60
C THR A 303 2.38 7.96 -9.11
N LEU A 304 2.57 8.18 -7.81
CA LEU A 304 3.89 8.29 -7.21
C LEU A 304 4.33 6.91 -6.69
N ILE A 305 5.59 6.58 -6.94
CA ILE A 305 6.24 5.36 -6.43
C ILE A 305 7.45 5.82 -5.62
N GLY A 306 7.44 5.56 -4.31
CA GLY A 306 8.44 6.06 -3.38
C GLY A 306 9.85 5.57 -3.72
N GLU A 307 9.98 4.30 -4.09
CA GLU A 307 11.24 3.66 -4.43
C GLU A 307 11.93 4.34 -5.63
N GLU A 308 11.16 4.77 -6.63
CA GLU A 308 11.69 5.54 -7.76
C GLU A 308 12.20 6.91 -7.31
N LEU A 309 11.48 7.56 -6.39
CA LEU A 309 11.90 8.86 -5.88
C LEU A 309 13.19 8.77 -5.05
N ALA A 310 13.34 7.66 -4.31
CA ALA A 310 14.55 7.39 -3.53
C ALA A 310 15.76 7.05 -4.40
N ASP A 311 15.55 6.40 -5.55
CA ASP A 311 16.64 6.02 -6.47
C ASP A 311 17.14 7.20 -7.33
N PHE A 312 16.45 8.32 -7.31
CA PHE A 312 16.85 9.53 -8.06
C PHE A 312 18.20 10.06 -7.58
N ILE A 313 19.09 10.42 -8.54
CA ILE A 313 20.41 10.99 -8.26
C ILE A 313 20.53 12.34 -8.99
N ASP A 314 20.74 13.41 -8.22
CA ASP A 314 20.98 14.77 -8.74
C ASP A 314 22.47 14.96 -9.03
N GLN A 315 22.89 14.60 -10.22
CA GLN A 315 24.31 14.67 -10.65
C GLN A 315 24.86 16.10 -10.61
N GLU A 316 24.06 17.12 -10.92
CA GLU A 316 24.51 18.51 -10.92
C GLU A 316 24.89 18.96 -9.51
N ARG A 317 24.07 18.58 -8.51
CA ARG A 317 24.35 18.88 -7.10
C ARG A 317 25.56 18.12 -6.58
N ILE A 318 25.75 16.87 -6.98
CA ILE A 318 26.93 16.07 -6.62
C ILE A 318 28.19 16.73 -7.19
N GLU A 319 28.19 17.12 -8.46
CA GLU A 319 29.35 17.78 -9.09
C GLU A 319 29.65 19.14 -8.46
N LYS A 320 28.61 19.91 -8.11
CA LYS A 320 28.76 21.17 -7.39
C LYS A 320 29.38 20.95 -6.01
N ALA A 321 28.89 20.02 -5.23
CA ALA A 321 29.43 19.69 -3.91
C ALA A 321 30.90 19.22 -4.00
N LYS A 322 31.22 18.38 -4.98
CA LYS A 322 32.62 17.97 -5.25
C LYS A 322 33.55 19.13 -5.55
N LYS A 323 33.10 20.12 -6.35
CA LYS A 323 33.89 21.34 -6.64
C LYS A 323 34.12 22.20 -5.40
N GLU A 324 33.16 22.18 -4.47
CA GLU A 324 33.21 22.90 -3.19
C GLU A 324 33.96 22.10 -2.08
N GLY A 325 34.42 20.87 -2.38
CA GLY A 325 35.10 20.00 -1.43
C GLY A 325 34.18 19.45 -0.33
N THR A 326 32.89 19.41 -0.59
CA THR A 326 31.84 18.94 0.34
C THR A 326 31.07 17.77 -0.22
N THR A 327 30.21 17.14 0.61
CA THR A 327 29.27 16.11 0.19
C THR A 327 27.84 16.62 0.41
N ASP A 328 27.02 16.60 -0.64
CA ASP A 328 25.60 16.94 -0.52
C ASP A 328 24.77 15.65 -0.46
N TYR A 329 24.42 15.22 0.75
CA TYR A 329 23.60 14.03 0.97
C TYR A 329 22.17 14.18 0.41
N THR A 330 21.67 15.42 0.23
CA THR A 330 20.34 15.66 -0.34
C THR A 330 20.30 15.58 -1.87
N ALA A 331 21.44 15.26 -2.50
CA ALA A 331 21.52 14.93 -3.92
C ALA A 331 21.17 13.47 -4.24
N TYR A 332 21.02 12.65 -3.21
CA TYR A 332 20.59 11.26 -3.31
C TYR A 332 19.13 11.17 -2.86
N GLY A 333 18.25 10.78 -3.75
CA GLY A 333 16.80 10.84 -3.61
C GLY A 333 16.21 12.21 -3.97
N MET A 334 14.93 12.21 -4.36
CA MET A 334 14.20 13.45 -4.59
C MET A 334 13.91 14.18 -3.28
N THR A 335 14.06 15.48 -3.28
CA THR A 335 13.59 16.35 -2.21
C THR A 335 12.07 16.54 -2.31
N LEU A 336 11.43 16.92 -1.21
CA LEU A 336 10.00 17.23 -1.18
C LEU A 336 9.60 18.29 -2.23
N ARG A 337 10.48 19.28 -2.44
CA ARG A 337 10.30 20.32 -3.47
C ARG A 337 10.38 19.76 -4.90
N GLN A 338 11.26 18.81 -5.16
CA GLN A 338 11.35 18.17 -6.48
C GLN A 338 10.11 17.32 -6.76
N VAL A 339 9.63 16.56 -5.78
CA VAL A 339 8.39 15.78 -5.89
C VAL A 339 7.19 16.71 -6.16
N SER A 340 7.09 17.82 -5.42
CA SER A 340 6.03 18.81 -5.65
C SER A 340 6.08 19.42 -7.06
N ARG A 341 7.27 19.71 -7.58
CA ARG A 341 7.45 20.21 -8.95
C ARG A 341 7.02 19.20 -10.00
N LEU A 342 7.40 17.92 -9.83
CA LEU A 342 7.00 16.84 -10.74
C LEU A 342 5.47 16.77 -10.86
N ILE A 343 4.76 16.88 -9.73
CA ILE A 343 3.28 16.91 -9.74
C ILE A 343 2.78 18.17 -10.45
N CYS A 344 3.35 19.34 -10.15
CA CYS A 344 2.97 20.61 -10.78
C CYS A 344 3.17 20.58 -12.29
N ASP A 345 4.27 20.03 -12.78
CA ASP A 345 4.54 19.91 -14.22
C ASP A 345 3.46 19.07 -14.91
N GLY A 346 3.01 17.97 -14.29
CA GLY A 346 1.89 17.19 -14.77
C GLY A 346 0.58 17.98 -14.83
N ILE A 347 0.27 18.72 -13.75
CA ILE A 347 -0.94 19.56 -13.66
C ILE A 347 -0.92 20.67 -14.73
N VAL A 348 0.20 21.37 -14.87
CA VAL A 348 0.36 22.46 -15.86
C VAL A 348 0.24 21.93 -17.29
N ARG A 349 0.86 20.79 -17.59
CA ARG A 349 0.75 20.13 -18.91
C ARG A 349 -0.71 19.77 -19.24
N ARG A 350 -1.48 19.25 -18.28
CA ARG A 350 -2.89 18.95 -18.47
C ARG A 350 -3.74 20.21 -18.64
N ALA A 351 -3.53 21.21 -17.79
CA ALA A 351 -4.24 22.47 -17.87
C ALA A 351 -4.03 23.14 -19.25
N ALA A 352 -2.83 23.07 -19.82
CA ALA A 352 -2.49 23.64 -21.11
C ALA A 352 -3.34 23.08 -22.27
N VAL A 353 -3.91 21.90 -22.14
CA VAL A 353 -4.85 21.29 -23.09
C VAL A 353 -6.29 21.26 -22.55
N GLY A 354 -6.64 22.19 -21.68
CA GLY A 354 -7.99 22.34 -21.13
C GLY A 354 -8.40 21.31 -20.07
N LYS A 355 -7.48 20.45 -19.61
CA LYS A 355 -7.76 19.38 -18.64
C LYS A 355 -7.26 19.72 -17.23
N ASN A 356 -7.78 20.77 -16.61
CA ASN A 356 -7.39 21.16 -15.25
C ASN A 356 -8.13 20.35 -14.18
N TYR A 357 -8.11 19.04 -14.32
CA TYR A 357 -8.70 18.03 -13.44
C TYR A 357 -7.95 16.71 -13.57
N GLY A 358 -8.15 15.79 -12.63
CA GLY A 358 -7.54 14.48 -12.71
C GLY A 358 -7.44 13.75 -11.37
N VAL A 359 -6.73 12.63 -11.38
CA VAL A 359 -6.53 11.77 -10.22
C VAL A 359 -5.04 11.57 -9.97
N ILE A 360 -4.63 11.77 -8.73
CA ILE A 360 -3.26 11.55 -8.25
C ILE A 360 -3.30 10.45 -7.18
N VAL A 361 -2.52 9.38 -7.38
CA VAL A 361 -2.35 8.30 -6.41
C VAL A 361 -1.04 8.49 -5.67
N ILE A 362 -1.10 8.49 -4.34
CA ILE A 362 0.04 8.70 -3.44
C ILE A 362 0.11 7.53 -2.45
N PRO A 363 1.26 6.82 -2.32
CA PRO A 363 1.43 5.84 -1.26
C PRO A 363 1.50 6.53 0.12
N GLU A 364 0.90 5.91 1.15
CA GLU A 364 0.88 6.45 2.51
C GLU A 364 2.31 6.72 3.04
N GLY A 365 3.23 5.81 2.77
CA GLY A 365 4.64 5.89 3.18
C GLY A 365 5.54 6.75 2.30
N LEU A 366 5.00 7.58 1.40
CA LEU A 366 5.81 8.36 0.45
C LEU A 366 6.95 9.14 1.12
N LEU A 367 6.71 9.72 2.30
CA LEU A 367 7.70 10.53 3.01
C LEU A 367 8.88 9.70 3.52
N GLU A 368 8.73 8.39 3.69
CA GLU A 368 9.85 7.50 4.04
C GLU A 368 10.92 7.43 2.93
N PHE A 369 10.53 7.69 1.70
CA PHE A 369 11.41 7.68 0.53
C PHE A 369 12.08 9.03 0.25
N ILE A 370 11.71 10.08 1.00
CA ILE A 370 12.29 11.42 0.83
C ILE A 370 13.47 11.58 1.78
N ASN A 371 14.67 11.55 1.23
CA ASN A 371 15.92 11.52 1.99
C ASN A 371 16.03 12.65 3.03
N GLU A 372 15.62 13.87 2.70
CA GLU A 372 15.66 14.98 3.66
C GLU A 372 14.77 14.74 4.88
N ILE A 373 13.64 14.06 4.71
CA ILE A 373 12.73 13.69 5.82
C ILE A 373 13.33 12.55 6.64
N GLN A 374 13.94 11.56 5.99
CA GLN A 374 14.64 10.47 6.68
C GLN A 374 15.78 11.01 7.56
N VAL A 375 16.55 11.95 7.04
CA VAL A 375 17.63 12.60 7.81
C VAL A 375 17.07 13.33 9.04
N PHE A 376 15.92 14.04 8.91
CA PHE A 376 15.27 14.65 10.06
C PHE A 376 14.82 13.61 11.10
N ILE A 377 14.19 12.52 10.66
CA ILE A 377 13.73 11.46 11.56
C ILE A 377 14.89 10.85 12.33
N ILE A 378 16.00 10.53 11.66
CA ILE A 378 17.19 9.96 12.29
C ILE A 378 17.76 10.95 13.32
N LYS A 379 17.94 12.23 12.96
CA LYS A 379 18.47 13.26 13.83
C LYS A 379 17.56 13.48 15.04
N LEU A 380 16.26 13.60 14.84
CA LEU A 380 15.29 13.80 15.91
C LEU A 380 15.22 12.59 16.85
N ASN A 381 15.28 11.37 16.30
CA ASN A 381 15.36 10.15 17.11
C ASN A 381 16.61 10.16 18.01
N THR A 382 17.76 10.54 17.45
CA THR A 382 19.01 10.65 18.21
C THR A 382 18.87 11.69 19.32
N ILE A 383 18.35 12.87 19.01
CA ILE A 383 18.15 13.95 19.99
C ILE A 383 17.24 13.53 21.14
N ILE A 384 16.10 12.94 20.81
CA ILE A 384 15.11 12.47 21.79
C ILE A 384 15.72 11.37 22.67
N ALA A 385 16.41 10.40 22.04
CA ALA A 385 17.05 9.31 22.77
C ALA A 385 18.18 9.81 23.68
N ASP A 386 19.05 10.70 23.20
CA ASP A 386 20.13 11.27 23.99
C ASP A 386 19.60 12.10 25.17
N TYR A 387 18.52 12.86 24.93
CA TYR A 387 17.87 13.60 26.02
C TYR A 387 17.33 12.66 27.10
N ASN A 388 16.56 11.65 26.72
CA ASN A 388 15.96 10.69 27.63
C ASN A 388 17.01 9.85 28.40
N ASN A 389 18.19 9.62 27.83
CA ASN A 389 19.29 8.90 28.47
C ASN A 389 20.12 9.76 29.42
N THR A 390 20.08 11.09 29.30
CA THR A 390 20.93 12.01 30.04
C THR A 390 20.19 12.82 31.09
N HIS A 391 18.85 12.79 31.10
CA HIS A 391 18.00 13.55 32.01
C HIS A 391 17.00 12.63 32.71
N ASP A 392 16.59 13.02 33.93
CA ASP A 392 15.59 12.28 34.71
C ASP A 392 14.15 12.40 34.20
N THR A 393 13.89 13.41 33.36
CA THR A 393 12.58 13.66 32.73
C THR A 393 12.69 13.36 31.25
N ASP A 394 11.70 12.67 30.69
CA ASP A 394 11.68 12.41 29.23
C ASP A 394 11.44 13.69 28.42
N PHE A 395 11.89 13.65 27.15
CA PHE A 395 11.87 14.79 26.24
C PHE A 395 10.46 15.39 26.07
N HIS A 396 9.44 14.54 25.89
CA HIS A 396 8.07 15.01 25.63
C HIS A 396 7.42 15.63 26.87
N SER A 397 7.71 15.10 28.03
CA SER A 397 7.27 15.68 29.32
C SER A 397 7.96 17.01 29.63
N GLN A 398 9.24 17.14 29.26
CA GLN A 398 10.00 18.39 29.46
C GLN A 398 9.58 19.49 28.47
N PHE A 399 9.28 19.12 27.21
CA PHE A 399 8.89 20.03 26.14
C PHE A 399 7.48 19.68 25.63
N PRO A 400 6.42 20.07 26.36
CA PRO A 400 5.07 19.62 26.06
C PRO A 400 4.46 20.26 24.79
N THR A 401 4.91 21.47 24.41
CA THR A 401 4.39 22.20 23.24
C THR A 401 5.34 22.11 22.05
N LEU A 402 4.82 22.32 20.84
CA LEU A 402 5.65 22.44 19.64
C LEU A 402 6.69 23.56 19.78
N GLU A 403 6.26 24.73 20.29
CA GLU A 403 7.13 25.91 20.47
C GLU A 403 8.33 25.59 21.40
N ASP A 404 8.08 24.88 22.51
CA ASP A 404 9.15 24.46 23.43
C ASP A 404 10.18 23.55 22.74
N LYS A 405 9.70 22.58 21.95
CA LYS A 405 10.55 21.67 21.18
C LYS A 405 11.35 22.40 20.11
N LEU A 406 10.73 23.31 19.36
CA LEU A 406 11.42 24.14 18.37
C LEU A 406 12.45 25.06 18.99
N GLU A 407 12.17 25.67 20.13
CA GLU A 407 13.16 26.52 20.83
C GLU A 407 14.37 25.71 21.31
N TYR A 408 14.15 24.48 21.80
CA TYR A 408 15.24 23.55 22.14
C TYR A 408 16.12 23.24 20.92
N LEU A 409 15.51 22.91 19.76
CA LEU A 409 16.25 22.66 18.51
C LEU A 409 17.02 23.90 18.04
N ARG A 410 16.42 25.10 18.11
CA ARG A 410 17.08 26.37 17.78
C ARG A 410 18.30 26.63 18.68
N GLN A 411 18.19 26.33 19.98
CA GLN A 411 19.32 26.45 20.91
C GLN A 411 20.47 25.50 20.53
N MET A 412 20.17 24.25 20.16
CA MET A 412 21.18 23.32 19.65
C MET A 412 21.86 23.84 18.39
N ALA A 413 21.08 24.37 17.43
CA ALA A 413 21.61 24.94 16.21
C ALA A 413 22.54 26.15 16.47
N ARG A 414 22.18 27.02 17.44
CA ARG A 414 23.03 28.16 17.88
C ARG A 414 24.33 27.67 18.51
N MET A 415 24.25 26.69 19.40
CA MET A 415 25.45 26.11 20.05
C MET A 415 26.40 25.48 19.02
N SER A 416 25.88 24.82 18.01
CA SER A 416 26.66 24.29 16.90
C SER A 416 27.44 25.39 16.16
N ARG A 417 26.80 26.53 15.92
CA ARG A 417 27.40 27.68 15.21
C ARG A 417 28.44 28.41 16.06
N GLU A 418 28.16 28.68 17.31
CA GLU A 418 28.99 29.50 18.20
C GLU A 418 30.22 28.75 18.69
N ASN A 419 30.08 27.48 19.03
CA ASN A 419 31.16 26.69 19.65
C ASN A 419 31.96 25.83 18.65
N ARG A 420 31.61 25.84 17.37
CA ARG A 420 32.18 24.95 16.33
C ARG A 420 32.10 23.46 16.75
N MET A 421 31.17 23.13 17.62
CA MET A 421 30.92 21.75 18.01
C MET A 421 30.05 21.06 16.96
N PHE A 422 30.36 19.80 16.66
CA PHE A 422 29.49 18.95 15.87
C PHE A 422 28.28 18.56 16.74
N THR A 423 27.18 19.26 16.57
CA THR A 423 25.88 18.84 17.12
C THR A 423 25.11 18.05 16.07
N VAL A 424 24.25 17.14 16.53
CA VAL A 424 23.36 16.38 15.63
C VAL A 424 22.47 17.32 14.84
N TRP A 425 22.09 18.48 15.43
CA TRP A 425 21.24 19.50 14.81
C TRP A 425 22.04 20.79 14.58
N ASN A 426 22.05 21.27 13.34
CA ASN A 426 22.80 22.47 12.97
C ASN A 426 21.87 23.54 12.36
N THR A 427 22.40 24.72 12.04
CA THR A 427 21.63 25.86 11.51
C THR A 427 20.91 25.51 10.19
N ARG A 428 21.52 24.70 9.32
CA ARG A 428 20.90 24.30 8.06
C ARG A 428 19.69 23.39 8.32
N ASP A 429 19.81 22.45 9.26
CA ASP A 429 18.70 21.58 9.64
C ASP A 429 17.53 22.40 10.20
N ASP A 430 17.83 23.37 11.07
CA ASP A 430 16.86 24.28 11.65
C ASP A 430 16.14 25.12 10.60
N ASP A 431 16.91 25.72 9.66
CA ASP A 431 16.35 26.50 8.55
C ASP A 431 15.43 25.67 7.66
N LEU A 432 15.81 24.44 7.32
CA LEU A 432 15.01 23.53 6.50
C LEU A 432 13.76 23.03 7.24
N PHE A 433 13.90 22.73 8.53
CA PHE A 433 12.80 22.25 9.36
C PHE A 433 11.74 23.35 9.60
N ASN A 434 12.17 24.59 9.82
CA ASN A 434 11.26 25.73 10.02
C ASN A 434 10.47 26.14 8.76
N VAL A 435 10.82 25.64 7.57
CA VAL A 435 10.03 25.85 6.34
C VAL A 435 8.88 24.85 6.21
N LEU A 436 8.93 23.74 6.98
CA LEU A 436 7.84 22.75 6.98
C LEU A 436 6.61 23.32 7.69
N PRO A 437 5.39 22.94 7.28
CA PRO A 437 4.16 23.33 7.99
C PRO A 437 4.16 22.89 9.45
N ASP A 438 3.59 23.68 10.35
CA ASP A 438 3.58 23.43 11.81
C ASP A 438 3.05 22.04 12.17
N PHE A 439 1.94 21.63 11.55
CA PHE A 439 1.38 20.27 11.78
C PHE A 439 2.33 19.15 11.38
N PHE A 440 3.22 19.40 10.41
CA PHE A 440 4.20 18.44 9.97
C PHE A 440 5.42 18.39 10.90
N GLN A 441 5.86 19.56 11.38
CA GLN A 441 6.89 19.66 12.42
C GLN A 441 6.42 18.96 13.71
N GLU A 442 5.18 19.20 14.10
CA GLU A 442 4.55 18.55 15.25
C GLU A 442 4.53 17.02 15.05
N GLY A 443 4.09 16.55 13.88
CA GLY A 443 4.11 15.14 13.52
C GLY A 443 5.49 14.52 13.61
N LEU A 444 6.54 15.17 13.11
CA LEU A 444 7.93 14.69 13.20
C LEU A 444 8.46 14.65 14.64
N LEU A 445 7.89 15.45 15.54
CA LEU A 445 8.24 15.56 16.95
C LEU A 445 7.27 14.81 17.89
N THR A 446 6.35 13.99 17.36
CA THR A 446 5.46 13.14 18.18
C THR A 446 6.22 11.97 18.81
N GLU A 447 5.58 11.35 19.79
CA GLU A 447 6.05 10.10 20.38
C GLU A 447 6.13 8.99 19.32
N ARG A 448 7.10 8.10 19.48
CA ARG A 448 7.26 6.92 18.65
C ARG A 448 6.26 5.84 19.07
N ASP A 449 5.95 4.91 18.16
CA ASP A 449 5.14 3.75 18.52
C ASP A 449 5.88 2.85 19.55
N SER A 450 5.19 1.85 20.08
CA SER A 450 5.78 0.88 21.03
C SER A 450 6.97 0.11 20.45
N HIS A 451 7.25 0.26 19.17
CA HIS A 451 8.35 -0.35 18.43
C HIS A 451 9.47 0.66 18.12
N GLY A 452 9.31 1.93 18.52
CA GLY A 452 10.25 3.02 18.26
C GLY A 452 10.19 3.53 16.80
N ASN A 453 9.21 3.10 16.03
CA ASN A 453 9.05 3.58 14.68
C ASN A 453 8.30 4.91 14.67
N PHE A 454 8.66 5.76 13.74
CA PHE A 454 7.90 6.94 13.43
C PHE A 454 6.51 6.56 12.88
N GLN A 455 5.46 7.24 13.36
CA GLN A 455 4.08 6.91 13.01
C GLN A 455 3.62 7.66 11.75
N PHE A 456 4.14 7.30 10.57
CA PHE A 456 3.73 7.92 9.30
C PHE A 456 2.22 7.86 9.04
N SER A 457 1.54 6.84 9.56
CA SER A 457 0.08 6.71 9.43
C SER A 457 -0.72 7.84 10.08
N GLN A 458 -0.14 8.53 11.05
CA GLN A 458 -0.75 9.70 11.69
C GLN A 458 -0.47 11.00 10.92
N MET A 459 0.42 10.95 9.93
CA MET A 459 0.76 12.12 9.14
C MET A 459 -0.12 12.22 7.90
N GLU A 460 -0.63 13.40 7.67
CA GLU A 460 -1.36 13.71 6.45
C GLU A 460 -0.38 13.96 5.29
N THR A 461 0.37 12.89 4.90
CA THR A 461 1.37 12.91 3.82
C THR A 461 0.88 13.59 2.56
N ASP A 462 -0.35 13.30 2.17
CA ASP A 462 -1.04 13.87 1.03
C ASP A 462 -1.21 15.40 1.18
N ARG A 463 -1.54 15.90 2.34
CA ARG A 463 -1.69 17.34 2.58
C ARG A 463 -0.37 18.09 2.59
N VAL A 464 0.70 17.48 3.11
CA VAL A 464 2.04 18.08 3.08
C VAL A 464 2.49 18.30 1.64
N VAL A 465 2.44 17.24 0.84
CA VAL A 465 2.86 17.28 -0.56
C VAL A 465 1.99 18.25 -1.35
N MET A 466 0.66 18.18 -1.17
CA MET A 466 -0.28 19.02 -1.92
C MET A 466 -0.27 20.47 -1.49
N GLY A 467 0.04 20.79 -0.23
CA GLY A 467 0.25 22.18 0.22
C GLY A 467 1.41 22.83 -0.55
N LEU A 468 2.54 22.13 -0.68
CA LEU A 468 3.67 22.62 -1.48
C LEU A 468 3.33 22.70 -2.98
N VAL A 469 2.54 21.78 -3.50
CA VAL A 469 2.03 21.84 -4.88
C VAL A 469 1.16 23.07 -5.09
N GLU A 470 0.25 23.37 -4.17
CA GLU A 470 -0.63 24.54 -4.26
C GLU A 470 0.16 25.85 -4.26
N ASP A 471 1.13 26.01 -3.35
CA ASP A 471 1.99 27.19 -3.29
C ASP A 471 2.82 27.35 -4.58
N TYR A 472 3.34 26.25 -5.11
CA TYR A 472 4.13 26.31 -6.34
C TYR A 472 3.26 26.60 -7.56
N LEU A 473 2.06 26.03 -7.67
CA LEU A 473 1.11 26.34 -8.74
C LEU A 473 0.66 27.81 -8.70
N LYS A 474 0.45 28.37 -7.51
CA LYS A 474 0.16 29.77 -7.34
C LYS A 474 1.30 30.66 -7.87
N MET A 475 2.54 30.35 -7.51
CA MET A 475 3.70 31.04 -8.05
C MET A 475 3.79 30.92 -9.58
N LEU A 476 3.49 29.75 -10.15
CA LEU A 476 3.49 29.55 -11.62
C LEU A 476 2.34 30.33 -12.29
N ALA A 477 1.18 30.45 -11.64
CA ALA A 477 0.06 31.26 -12.12
C ALA A 477 0.43 32.77 -12.12
N ASP A 478 1.05 33.26 -11.06
CA ASP A 478 1.53 34.64 -10.95
C ASP A 478 2.59 34.98 -12.01
N ARG A 479 3.37 33.98 -12.43
CA ARG A 479 4.35 34.11 -13.53
C ARG A 479 3.72 33.89 -14.92
N GLY A 480 2.44 33.55 -15.02
CA GLY A 480 1.75 33.28 -16.28
C GLY A 480 2.07 31.93 -16.93
N VAL A 481 2.77 31.04 -16.24
CA VAL A 481 3.13 29.70 -16.73
C VAL A 481 1.97 28.71 -16.57
N TYR A 482 1.26 28.76 -15.43
CA TYR A 482 0.08 27.92 -15.19
C TYR A 482 -1.14 28.62 -15.78
N LYS A 483 -1.68 28.08 -16.87
CA LYS A 483 -2.81 28.58 -17.64
C LYS A 483 -3.70 27.45 -18.11
N ASN A 484 -5.01 27.71 -18.21
CA ASN A 484 -5.93 26.81 -18.90
C ASN A 484 -5.85 27.06 -20.41
N GLY A 485 -5.69 25.98 -21.16
CA GLY A 485 -5.84 26.00 -22.61
C GLY A 485 -7.31 26.22 -23.02
N ILE A 486 -7.51 27.03 -24.05
CA ILE A 486 -8.82 27.35 -24.62
C ILE A 486 -8.86 26.75 -26.02
N THR A 487 -9.90 26.03 -26.39
CA THR A 487 -10.02 25.51 -27.74
C THR A 487 -10.21 26.65 -28.74
N VAL A 488 -9.63 26.52 -29.92
CA VAL A 488 -9.79 27.52 -30.98
C VAL A 488 -11.28 27.75 -31.33
N GLU A 489 -12.07 26.67 -31.34
CA GLU A 489 -13.51 26.76 -31.53
C GLU A 489 -14.20 27.65 -30.50
N SER A 490 -13.98 27.39 -29.21
CA SER A 490 -14.58 28.18 -28.12
C SER A 490 -14.13 29.65 -28.18
N TYR A 491 -12.85 29.87 -28.50
CA TYR A 491 -12.32 31.23 -28.69
C TYR A 491 -13.02 31.96 -29.83
N ARG A 492 -13.03 31.37 -31.03
CA ARG A 492 -13.66 31.99 -32.22
C ARG A 492 -15.15 32.25 -32.00
N GLN A 493 -15.88 31.28 -31.49
CA GLN A 493 -17.29 31.42 -31.17
C GLN A 493 -17.53 32.60 -30.23
N THR A 494 -16.78 32.71 -29.12
CA THR A 494 -16.93 33.78 -28.12
C THR A 494 -16.65 35.15 -28.74
N MET A 495 -15.65 35.26 -29.61
CA MET A 495 -15.29 36.53 -30.25
C MET A 495 -16.31 36.93 -31.33
N GLU A 496 -16.72 36.00 -32.17
CA GLU A 496 -17.71 36.24 -33.27
C GLU A 496 -19.10 36.59 -32.71
N GLU A 497 -19.58 35.89 -31.65
CA GLU A 497 -20.82 36.24 -30.93
C GLU A 497 -20.76 37.64 -30.30
N GLY A 498 -19.57 38.06 -29.91
CA GLY A 498 -19.31 39.44 -29.41
C GLY A 498 -19.11 40.49 -30.49
N GLY A 499 -19.16 40.10 -31.78
CA GLY A 499 -18.96 41.02 -32.93
C GLY A 499 -17.50 41.45 -33.09
N LEU A 500 -16.53 40.65 -32.61
CA LEU A 500 -15.09 40.92 -32.67
C LEU A 500 -14.40 39.98 -33.67
N ASP A 501 -13.40 40.50 -34.36
CA ASP A 501 -12.58 39.69 -35.27
C ASP A 501 -11.57 38.83 -34.49
N PRO A 502 -11.70 37.51 -34.48
CA PRO A 502 -10.76 36.64 -33.75
C PRO A 502 -9.31 36.74 -34.26
N ASP A 503 -9.11 36.99 -35.55
CA ASP A 503 -7.77 37.04 -36.13
C ASP A 503 -7.05 38.39 -35.82
N LEU A 504 -7.78 39.42 -35.45
CA LEU A 504 -7.23 40.67 -34.95
C LEU A 504 -6.76 40.55 -33.48
N TYR A 505 -7.59 39.93 -32.63
CA TYR A 505 -7.30 39.82 -31.17
C TYR A 505 -6.37 38.61 -30.83
N GLY A 506 -6.41 37.56 -31.66
CA GLY A 506 -5.66 36.35 -31.39
C GLY A 506 -4.16 36.53 -31.14
N PRO A 507 -3.42 37.25 -32.03
CA PRO A 507 -1.99 37.53 -31.82
C PRO A 507 -1.69 38.36 -30.57
N ALA A 508 -2.61 39.21 -30.14
CA ALA A 508 -2.45 40.00 -28.91
C ALA A 508 -2.67 39.14 -27.66
N LEU A 509 -3.56 38.17 -27.67
CA LEU A 509 -3.95 37.38 -26.50
C LEU A 509 -3.06 36.14 -26.32
N PHE A 510 -2.79 35.40 -27.39
CA PHE A 510 -2.24 34.07 -27.31
C PHE A 510 -0.76 33.99 -27.71
N ARG A 511 -0.07 33.00 -27.15
CA ARG A 511 1.27 32.59 -27.56
C ARG A 511 1.12 31.76 -28.85
N ASP A 512 1.92 32.08 -29.86
CA ASP A 512 1.95 31.32 -31.13
C ASP A 512 0.58 31.11 -31.77
N TYR A 513 -0.27 32.15 -31.77
CA TYR A 513 -1.63 32.10 -32.34
C TYR A 513 -1.59 31.59 -33.80
N LYS A 514 -2.32 30.50 -34.04
CA LYS A 514 -2.63 29.99 -35.38
C LYS A 514 -4.07 29.47 -35.40
N PRO A 515 -4.85 29.77 -36.46
CA PRO A 515 -6.24 29.29 -36.56
C PRO A 515 -6.40 27.78 -36.52
N ASP A 516 -5.37 27.03 -36.87
CA ASP A 516 -5.36 25.56 -36.94
C ASP A 516 -4.85 24.90 -35.66
N ASN A 517 -4.51 25.65 -34.59
CA ASN A 517 -4.12 25.09 -33.32
C ASN A 517 -5.33 24.42 -32.65
N GLY A 518 -5.13 23.28 -32.00
CA GLY A 518 -6.20 22.64 -31.20
C GLY A 518 -6.54 23.43 -29.94
N PHE A 519 -5.51 23.94 -29.25
CA PHE A 519 -5.62 24.75 -28.03
C PHE A 519 -4.75 26.00 -28.11
N LEU A 520 -5.25 27.07 -27.50
CA LEU A 520 -4.62 28.37 -27.37
C LEU A 520 -4.25 28.63 -25.92
N LEU A 521 -3.03 29.10 -25.66
CA LEU A 521 -2.56 29.53 -24.35
C LEU A 521 -2.35 31.05 -24.35
N VAL A 522 -2.99 31.71 -23.40
CA VAL A 522 -2.81 33.17 -23.20
C VAL A 522 -1.34 33.48 -22.88
N LYS A 523 -0.77 34.56 -23.44
CA LYS A 523 0.62 34.99 -23.25
C LYS A 523 0.98 35.04 -21.76
N GLU A 524 2.19 34.63 -21.40
CA GLU A 524 2.69 34.61 -20.02
C GLU A 524 2.65 36.00 -19.37
N SER A 525 2.89 37.05 -20.16
CA SER A 525 2.83 38.43 -19.68
C SER A 525 1.45 38.89 -19.19
N ILE A 526 0.38 38.18 -19.56
CA ILE A 526 -0.99 38.51 -19.21
C ILE A 526 -1.41 37.77 -17.94
N VAL A 527 -1.10 38.29 -16.77
CA VAL A 527 -1.40 37.69 -15.45
C VAL A 527 -2.53 38.39 -14.69
N SER A 528 -3.05 39.50 -15.22
CA SER A 528 -4.12 40.27 -14.61
C SER A 528 -4.90 41.05 -15.68
N VAL A 529 -6.10 41.55 -15.33
CA VAL A 529 -6.88 42.41 -16.20
C VAL A 529 -6.09 43.68 -16.61
N LYS A 530 -5.26 44.18 -15.69
CA LYS A 530 -4.36 45.33 -15.97
C LYS A 530 -3.33 44.97 -17.06
N THR A 531 -2.65 43.83 -16.93
CA THR A 531 -1.65 43.41 -17.91
C THR A 531 -2.30 42.97 -19.22
N LEU A 532 -3.53 42.49 -19.21
CA LEU A 532 -4.36 42.25 -20.40
C LEU A 532 -4.57 43.55 -21.16
N LYS A 533 -5.06 44.63 -20.52
CA LYS A 533 -5.23 45.94 -21.15
C LYS A 533 -3.92 46.47 -21.74
N GLN A 534 -2.85 46.43 -20.94
CA GLN A 534 -1.53 46.89 -21.39
C GLN A 534 -1.06 46.14 -22.64
N ASN A 535 -1.31 44.85 -22.74
CA ASN A 535 -0.90 44.06 -23.89
C ASN A 535 -1.76 44.36 -25.15
N LEU A 536 -3.07 44.53 -24.98
CA LEU A 536 -3.97 44.93 -26.07
C LEU A 536 -3.61 46.30 -26.65
N VAL A 537 -3.30 47.28 -25.79
CA VAL A 537 -2.84 48.62 -26.19
C VAL A 537 -1.48 48.54 -26.89
N LYS A 538 -0.56 47.75 -26.36
CA LYS A 538 0.79 47.60 -26.94
C LYS A 538 0.74 46.97 -28.35
N GLU A 539 -0.16 46.06 -28.58
CA GLU A 539 -0.36 45.39 -29.89
C GLU A 539 -1.33 46.19 -30.79
N GLU A 540 -1.67 47.43 -30.40
CA GLU A 540 -2.54 48.38 -31.15
C GLU A 540 -3.94 47.84 -31.49
N VAL A 541 -4.49 46.94 -30.64
CA VAL A 541 -5.80 46.33 -30.82
C VAL A 541 -6.93 47.18 -30.20
N ILE A 542 -6.63 47.92 -29.13
CA ILE A 542 -7.52 48.88 -28.48
C ILE A 542 -6.77 50.18 -28.16
N ASP A 543 -7.51 51.30 -28.09
CA ASP A 543 -6.94 52.57 -27.61
C ASP A 543 -6.68 52.57 -26.08
N PRO A 544 -5.72 53.40 -25.59
CA PRO A 544 -5.43 53.49 -24.13
C PRO A 544 -6.65 53.87 -23.26
N ASP A 545 -7.56 54.68 -23.80
CA ASP A 545 -8.76 55.15 -23.10
C ASP A 545 -9.96 54.24 -23.29
N GLU A 546 -9.84 53.21 -24.14
CA GLU A 546 -10.91 52.24 -24.41
C GLU A 546 -10.99 51.14 -23.34
N ASP A 547 -12.20 50.69 -23.03
CA ASP A 547 -12.42 49.58 -22.11
C ASP A 547 -12.16 48.25 -22.82
N ILE A 548 -11.73 47.24 -22.06
CA ILE A 548 -11.52 45.87 -22.60
C ILE A 548 -12.89 45.32 -23.03
N PRO A 549 -13.04 44.86 -24.28
CA PRO A 549 -14.28 44.24 -24.72
C PRO A 549 -14.64 43.01 -23.86
N LYS A 550 -15.93 42.86 -23.51
CA LYS A 550 -16.42 41.76 -22.66
C LYS A 550 -16.01 40.35 -23.14
N PRO A 551 -16.07 40.03 -24.46
CA PRO A 551 -15.62 38.72 -24.95
C PRO A 551 -14.16 38.47 -24.62
N VAL A 552 -13.28 39.44 -24.77
CA VAL A 552 -11.85 39.36 -24.47
C VAL A 552 -11.61 39.11 -22.98
N GLU A 553 -12.35 39.82 -22.12
CA GLU A 553 -12.32 39.61 -20.67
C GLU A 553 -12.80 38.19 -20.29
N THR A 554 -13.81 37.68 -20.99
CA THR A 554 -14.33 36.32 -20.81
C THR A 554 -13.26 35.28 -21.16
N ILE A 555 -12.58 35.45 -22.29
CA ILE A 555 -11.48 34.59 -22.72
C ILE A 555 -10.33 34.61 -21.67
N TYR A 556 -9.97 35.80 -21.20
CA TYR A 556 -8.97 35.89 -20.12
C TYR A 556 -9.40 35.12 -18.86
N LYS A 557 -10.64 35.27 -18.40
CA LYS A 557 -11.18 34.57 -17.22
C LYS A 557 -11.19 33.06 -17.39
N GLN A 558 -11.46 32.55 -18.60
CA GLN A 558 -11.37 31.12 -18.93
C GLN A 558 -9.94 30.60 -18.86
N SER A 559 -8.93 31.42 -19.19
CA SER A 559 -7.52 31.06 -19.14
C SER A 559 -6.95 30.97 -17.72
N VAL A 560 -7.64 31.58 -16.72
CA VAL A 560 -7.16 31.56 -15.33
C VAL A 560 -7.49 30.23 -14.68
N PRO A 561 -6.49 29.43 -14.32
CA PRO A 561 -6.73 28.13 -13.71
C PRO A 561 -7.25 28.27 -12.28
N LYS A 562 -8.07 27.32 -11.87
CA LYS A 562 -8.52 27.18 -10.48
C LYS A 562 -8.11 25.79 -10.01
N PHE A 563 -7.13 25.74 -9.12
CA PHE A 563 -6.72 24.48 -8.50
C PHE A 563 -7.67 24.15 -7.34
N LYS A 564 -8.34 23.02 -7.41
CA LYS A 564 -9.27 22.53 -6.38
C LYS A 564 -9.01 21.05 -6.15
N THR A 565 -8.85 20.66 -4.90
CA THR A 565 -8.53 19.29 -4.48
C THR A 565 -9.66 18.64 -3.70
N GLN A 566 -9.76 17.32 -3.79
CA GLN A 566 -10.56 16.43 -2.95
C GLN A 566 -9.65 15.29 -2.47
N TYR A 567 -9.67 15.04 -1.15
CA TYR A 567 -8.78 14.05 -0.53
C TYR A 567 -9.52 12.76 -0.20
N HIS A 568 -8.90 11.63 -0.50
CA HIS A 568 -9.43 10.30 -0.27
C HIS A 568 -8.34 9.42 0.35
N PHE A 569 -8.69 8.62 1.35
CA PHE A 569 -7.81 7.62 1.93
C PHE A 569 -8.41 6.23 1.77
N TYR A 570 -7.65 5.33 1.17
CA TYR A 570 -8.00 3.93 0.95
C TYR A 570 -7.09 3.03 1.78
N GLY A 571 -7.66 2.29 2.71
CA GLY A 571 -6.90 1.47 3.63
C GLY A 571 -7.75 0.45 4.36
N TYR A 572 -8.60 0.91 5.29
CA TYR A 572 -9.44 0.01 6.10
C TYR A 572 -10.52 -0.70 5.28
N ASP A 573 -11.01 -0.07 4.23
CA ASP A 573 -11.93 -0.65 3.24
C ASP A 573 -11.30 -1.85 2.52
N GLY A 574 -10.02 -1.76 2.14
CA GLY A 574 -9.27 -2.88 1.58
C GLY A 574 -9.03 -4.01 2.59
N ARG A 575 -8.76 -3.68 3.86
CA ARG A 575 -8.56 -4.68 4.94
C ARG A 575 -9.81 -5.46 5.27
N GLY A 576 -10.96 -4.81 5.21
CA GLY A 576 -12.26 -5.41 5.57
C GLY A 576 -13.01 -6.02 4.39
N ASN A 577 -12.52 -5.83 3.16
CA ASN A 577 -13.22 -6.32 1.97
C ASN A 577 -13.28 -7.85 1.94
N ASP A 578 -14.35 -8.36 1.34
CA ASP A 578 -14.45 -9.79 1.06
C ASP A 578 -13.41 -10.21 0.01
N PRO A 579 -12.72 -11.36 0.21
CA PRO A 579 -11.62 -11.75 -0.65
C PRO A 579 -12.06 -12.02 -2.10
N THR A 580 -11.19 -11.64 -3.03
CA THR A 580 -11.30 -12.00 -4.45
C THR A 580 -11.10 -13.51 -4.64
N TRP A 581 -11.38 -14.00 -5.85
CA TRP A 581 -11.08 -15.38 -6.24
C TRP A 581 -9.62 -15.76 -5.95
N PHE A 582 -8.68 -14.86 -6.24
CA PHE A 582 -7.25 -15.09 -5.99
C PHE A 582 -7.00 -15.31 -4.49
N ASP A 583 -7.42 -14.36 -3.63
CA ASP A 583 -7.19 -14.49 -2.19
C ASP A 583 -8.00 -15.62 -1.55
N CYS A 584 -9.25 -15.90 -2.01
CA CYS A 584 -10.00 -17.08 -1.56
C CYS A 584 -9.25 -18.38 -1.83
N THR A 585 -8.73 -18.52 -3.05
CA THR A 585 -8.03 -19.74 -3.50
C THR A 585 -6.65 -19.84 -2.85
N TYR A 586 -5.90 -18.76 -2.84
CA TYR A 586 -4.56 -18.71 -2.23
C TYR A 586 -4.61 -19.09 -0.76
N THR A 587 -5.47 -18.45 0.02
CA THR A 587 -5.56 -18.66 1.47
C THR A 587 -6.11 -20.02 1.86
N TYR A 588 -7.05 -20.53 1.09
CA TYR A 588 -7.57 -21.89 1.31
C TYR A 588 -6.48 -22.95 1.09
N ASN A 589 -5.65 -22.78 0.05
CA ASN A 589 -4.51 -23.64 -0.20
C ASN A 589 -3.37 -23.44 0.80
N LEU A 590 -3.15 -22.21 1.32
CA LEU A 590 -2.21 -21.97 2.44
C LEU A 590 -2.65 -22.75 3.69
N GLY A 591 -3.93 -22.78 4.03
CA GLY A 591 -4.45 -23.58 5.16
C GLY A 591 -4.19 -25.07 4.99
N ASN A 592 -4.41 -25.65 3.81
CA ASN A 592 -4.08 -27.03 3.48
C ASN A 592 -2.57 -27.28 3.57
N ASN A 593 -1.75 -26.33 3.10
CA ASN A 593 -0.29 -26.40 3.19
C ASN A 593 0.19 -26.43 4.65
N VAL A 594 -0.35 -25.54 5.50
CA VAL A 594 -0.05 -25.53 6.95
C VAL A 594 -0.29 -26.91 7.57
N PHE A 595 -1.43 -27.55 7.27
CA PHE A 595 -1.69 -28.90 7.78
C PHE A 595 -0.67 -29.90 7.27
N SER A 596 -0.32 -29.86 5.97
CA SER A 596 0.66 -30.79 5.39
C SER A 596 2.05 -30.65 6.04
N LEU A 597 2.47 -29.41 6.35
CA LEU A 597 3.73 -29.15 7.09
C LEU A 597 3.65 -29.75 8.50
N ILE A 598 2.57 -29.48 9.24
CA ILE A 598 2.37 -30.03 10.59
C ILE A 598 2.32 -31.55 10.60
N ALA A 599 1.55 -32.16 9.69
CA ALA A 599 1.39 -33.60 9.63
C ALA A 599 2.70 -34.36 9.38
N ASN A 600 3.65 -33.71 8.72
CA ASN A 600 4.97 -34.24 8.42
C ASN A 600 6.07 -33.77 9.37
N GLY A 601 5.75 -33.10 10.46
CA GLY A 601 6.70 -32.76 11.53
C GLY A 601 7.50 -31.47 11.31
N ALA A 602 7.15 -30.63 10.36
CA ALA A 602 7.86 -29.36 10.12
C ALA A 602 7.63 -28.35 11.26
N THR A 603 8.67 -27.57 11.58
CA THR A 603 8.60 -26.44 12.52
C THR A 603 9.55 -25.34 12.06
N GLY A 604 9.30 -24.07 12.42
CA GLY A 604 10.10 -22.95 11.96
C GLY A 604 10.00 -22.70 10.45
N GLN A 605 8.89 -23.11 9.86
CA GLN A 605 8.56 -22.92 8.44
C GLN A 605 7.45 -21.88 8.29
N MET A 606 7.48 -21.12 7.20
CA MET A 606 6.38 -20.30 6.73
C MET A 606 5.71 -21.00 5.56
N ALA A 607 4.40 -21.24 5.66
CA ALA A 607 3.65 -21.82 4.54
C ALA A 607 3.59 -20.81 3.39
N ALA A 608 3.96 -21.24 2.20
CA ALA A 608 3.93 -20.42 0.99
C ALA A 608 3.47 -21.23 -0.23
N ILE A 609 3.13 -20.54 -1.29
CA ILE A 609 2.83 -21.12 -2.59
C ILE A 609 3.69 -20.42 -3.63
N ARG A 610 4.47 -21.18 -4.37
CA ARG A 610 5.25 -20.70 -5.51
C ARG A 610 4.39 -20.57 -6.75
N ASN A 611 4.92 -19.84 -7.72
CA ASN A 611 4.32 -19.69 -9.04
C ASN A 611 2.94 -18.99 -8.98
N LEU A 612 2.70 -18.13 -7.98
CA LEU A 612 1.47 -17.34 -7.89
C LEU A 612 1.29 -16.39 -9.09
N GLU A 613 2.38 -16.04 -9.75
CA GLU A 613 2.42 -15.29 -11.00
C GLU A 613 1.89 -16.08 -12.21
N LYS A 614 1.87 -17.43 -12.11
CA LYS A 614 1.42 -18.34 -13.18
C LYS A 614 -0.07 -18.70 -13.05
N GLU A 615 -0.53 -19.58 -13.93
CA GLU A 615 -1.86 -20.17 -13.87
C GLU A 615 -2.01 -21.05 -12.61
N PHE A 616 -3.23 -21.13 -12.07
CA PHE A 616 -3.51 -21.88 -10.84
C PHE A 616 -3.01 -23.35 -10.87
N LYS A 617 -3.07 -24.01 -12.02
CA LYS A 617 -2.57 -25.39 -12.19
C LYS A 617 -1.07 -25.55 -11.92
N ASP A 618 -0.31 -24.45 -12.03
CA ASP A 618 1.15 -24.42 -11.86
C ASP A 618 1.56 -23.98 -10.44
N TRP A 619 0.60 -23.73 -9.55
CA TRP A 619 0.87 -23.36 -8.17
C TRP A 619 1.46 -24.53 -7.39
N GLU A 620 2.58 -24.29 -6.69
CA GLU A 620 3.32 -25.27 -5.90
C GLU A 620 3.34 -24.88 -4.42
N PRO A 621 2.64 -25.62 -3.53
CA PRO A 621 2.78 -25.42 -2.09
C PRO A 621 4.15 -25.81 -1.57
N ILE A 622 4.74 -24.95 -0.74
CA ILE A 622 6.05 -25.14 -0.11
C ILE A 622 6.07 -24.64 1.33
N GLY A 623 7.05 -25.13 2.11
CA GLY A 623 7.47 -24.52 3.37
C GLY A 623 8.75 -23.72 3.18
N LEU A 624 8.81 -22.50 3.70
CA LEU A 624 9.97 -21.60 3.67
C LEU A 624 10.64 -21.52 5.04
N PRO A 625 11.96 -21.68 5.16
CA PRO A 625 12.66 -21.64 6.44
C PRO A 625 12.70 -20.22 7.01
N ILE A 626 11.85 -19.90 7.99
CA ILE A 626 11.72 -18.52 8.52
C ILE A 626 13.06 -17.99 9.04
N GLY A 627 13.86 -18.82 9.70
CA GLY A 627 15.18 -18.44 10.23
C GLY A 627 16.14 -17.88 9.17
N SER A 628 16.05 -18.39 7.95
CA SER A 628 16.88 -17.96 6.81
C SER A 628 16.41 -16.63 6.18
N LEU A 629 15.21 -16.14 6.52
CA LEU A 629 14.63 -14.90 6.00
C LEU A 629 14.88 -13.71 6.95
N MET A 630 15.70 -13.89 7.98
CA MET A 630 15.97 -12.87 8.99
C MET A 630 17.18 -12.01 8.64
N HIS A 631 17.05 -10.70 8.87
CA HIS A 631 18.14 -9.72 8.79
C HIS A 631 18.16 -8.81 10.03
N LEU A 632 19.22 -8.00 10.19
CA LEU A 632 19.29 -7.00 11.25
C LEU A 632 18.73 -5.67 10.75
N GLU A 633 17.80 -5.12 11.51
CA GLU A 633 17.27 -3.78 11.35
C GLU A 633 17.50 -2.97 12.64
N GLU A 634 17.91 -1.71 12.50
CA GLU A 634 18.02 -0.82 13.64
C GLU A 634 16.64 -0.32 14.07
N ARG A 635 16.23 -0.69 15.29
CA ARG A 635 14.98 -0.24 15.90
C ARG A 635 15.25 0.33 17.28
N MET A 636 14.84 1.58 17.53
CA MET A 636 15.08 2.28 18.81
C MET A 636 16.56 2.30 19.24
N GLY A 637 17.48 2.48 18.27
CA GLY A 637 18.92 2.47 18.54
C GLY A 637 19.50 1.10 18.92
N LYS A 638 18.74 0.00 18.68
CA LYS A 638 19.19 -1.39 18.87
C LYS A 638 19.03 -2.18 17.58
N LEU A 639 20.08 -2.94 17.27
CA LEU A 639 19.99 -3.89 16.17
C LEU A 639 19.08 -5.06 16.58
N THR A 640 18.00 -5.25 15.84
CA THR A 640 16.98 -6.27 16.10
C THR A 640 16.88 -7.20 14.91
N LEU A 641 16.84 -8.51 15.16
CA LEU A 641 16.63 -9.51 14.13
C LEU A 641 15.15 -9.53 13.73
N VAL A 642 14.87 -9.30 12.45
CA VAL A 642 13.52 -9.22 11.89
C VAL A 642 13.45 -9.88 10.53
N MET A 643 12.26 -10.27 10.08
CA MET A 643 12.03 -10.76 8.73
C MET A 643 12.14 -9.59 7.74
N GLU A 644 12.84 -9.82 6.63
CA GLU A 644 13.05 -8.82 5.58
C GLU A 644 11.74 -8.45 4.88
N ARG A 645 11.59 -7.16 4.57
CA ARG A 645 10.48 -6.59 3.79
C ARG A 645 10.94 -6.24 2.39
N ALA A 646 10.15 -6.57 1.39
CA ALA A 646 10.45 -6.26 0.00
C ALA A 646 9.91 -4.87 -0.40
N LEU A 647 10.78 -4.08 -1.01
CA LEU A 647 10.43 -2.83 -1.69
C LEU A 647 10.02 -3.12 -3.14
N VAL A 648 9.38 -2.14 -3.79
CA VAL A 648 9.10 -2.22 -5.23
C VAL A 648 10.43 -2.28 -5.98
N ASP A 649 10.62 -3.35 -6.74
CA ASP A 649 11.76 -3.49 -7.64
C ASP A 649 11.54 -2.62 -8.88
N ILE A 650 12.24 -1.48 -8.94
CA ILE A 650 12.17 -0.53 -10.05
C ILE A 650 12.84 -1.04 -11.35
N GLN A 651 13.51 -2.19 -11.28
CA GLN A 651 14.03 -2.91 -12.45
C GLN A 651 13.06 -4.00 -12.94
N SER A 652 11.96 -4.24 -12.20
CA SER A 652 10.99 -5.27 -12.57
C SER A 652 10.26 -4.95 -13.87
N PRO A 653 9.81 -5.97 -14.61
CA PRO A 653 8.98 -5.79 -15.80
C PRO A 653 7.71 -4.99 -15.51
N ALA A 654 7.05 -5.20 -14.37
CA ALA A 654 5.86 -4.47 -13.97
C ALA A 654 6.12 -2.96 -13.84
N PHE A 655 7.20 -2.58 -13.14
CA PHE A 655 7.57 -1.17 -13.01
C PHE A 655 8.01 -0.57 -14.36
N SER A 656 8.77 -1.31 -15.16
CA SER A 656 9.21 -0.86 -16.49
C SER A 656 8.01 -0.54 -17.41
N VAL A 657 6.98 -1.39 -17.39
CA VAL A 657 5.73 -1.14 -18.14
C VAL A 657 5.01 0.09 -17.62
N PHE A 658 4.91 0.25 -16.30
CA PHE A 658 4.33 1.44 -15.67
C PHE A 658 5.08 2.71 -16.09
N ALA A 659 6.41 2.74 -15.94
CA ALA A 659 7.24 3.88 -16.27
C ALA A 659 7.14 4.28 -17.76
N ALA A 660 7.12 3.29 -18.67
CA ALA A 660 7.01 3.53 -20.10
C ALA A 660 5.62 4.07 -20.54
N LYS A 661 4.56 3.79 -19.77
CA LYS A 661 3.18 4.14 -20.16
C LYS A 661 2.59 5.33 -19.43
N ARG A 662 3.12 5.73 -18.27
CA ARG A 662 2.54 6.77 -17.41
C ARG A 662 2.39 8.14 -18.07
N ASP A 663 3.29 8.53 -18.99
CA ASP A 663 3.15 9.78 -19.76
C ASP A 663 1.89 9.79 -20.64
N ARG A 664 1.52 8.65 -21.22
CA ARG A 664 0.26 8.49 -21.93
C ARG A 664 -0.94 8.59 -21.00
N TRP A 665 -0.84 8.04 -19.78
CA TRP A 665 -1.92 8.10 -18.78
C TRP A 665 -2.10 9.52 -18.23
N LEU A 666 -1.05 10.31 -18.18
CA LEU A 666 -1.15 11.73 -17.88
C LEU A 666 -2.08 12.45 -18.86
N ALA A 667 -2.21 11.94 -20.11
CA ALA A 667 -3.08 12.47 -21.17
C ALA A 667 -2.98 14.00 -21.33
N ALA A 668 -1.74 14.50 -21.46
CA ALA A 668 -1.45 15.91 -21.70
C ALA A 668 -1.68 16.32 -23.16
N THR A 669 -2.22 15.43 -23.98
CA THR A 669 -2.60 15.68 -25.37
C THR A 669 -4.12 15.86 -25.50
N PRO A 670 -4.63 16.57 -26.52
CA PRO A 670 -6.06 16.60 -26.81
C PRO A 670 -6.63 15.20 -27.01
N GLY A 671 -7.86 14.97 -26.56
CA GLY A 671 -8.55 13.70 -26.65
C GLY A 671 -9.06 13.19 -25.29
N GLU A 672 -9.51 11.94 -25.24
CA GLU A 672 -10.00 11.30 -24.03
C GLU A 672 -8.85 10.86 -23.11
N ASP A 673 -9.13 10.80 -21.82
CA ASP A 673 -8.23 10.23 -20.84
C ASP A 673 -8.13 8.70 -21.00
N CYS A 674 -6.95 8.15 -20.71
CA CYS A 674 -6.66 6.72 -20.90
C CYS A 674 -7.02 5.87 -19.68
N TYR A 675 -8.07 6.22 -18.94
CA TYR A 675 -8.48 5.47 -17.76
C TYR A 675 -8.89 4.04 -18.12
N ARG A 676 -8.39 3.08 -17.34
CA ARG A 676 -8.78 1.67 -17.48
C ARG A 676 -9.82 1.35 -16.40
N ARG A 677 -10.85 0.60 -16.82
CA ARG A 677 -11.89 0.11 -15.89
C ARG A 677 -11.52 -1.28 -15.41
N PRO A 678 -11.20 -1.45 -14.11
CA PRO A 678 -10.77 -2.75 -13.60
C PRO A 678 -11.87 -3.82 -13.55
N GLY A 679 -13.12 -3.44 -13.81
CA GLY A 679 -14.27 -4.35 -13.68
C GLY A 679 -14.66 -4.70 -12.25
N PRO A 680 -15.69 -5.55 -12.06
CA PRO A 680 -16.16 -5.93 -10.73
C PRO A 680 -15.16 -6.86 -10.03
N ILE A 681 -15.14 -6.81 -8.70
CA ILE A 681 -14.41 -7.78 -7.86
C ILE A 681 -15.13 -9.12 -7.95
N ARG A 682 -14.42 -10.16 -8.36
CA ARG A 682 -14.97 -11.53 -8.48
C ARG A 682 -14.34 -12.46 -7.45
N TYR A 683 -15.12 -13.42 -6.95
CA TYR A 683 -14.68 -14.47 -6.04
C TYR A 683 -14.88 -15.87 -6.62
N ALA A 684 -15.56 -16.00 -7.76
CA ALA A 684 -15.78 -17.25 -8.47
C ALA A 684 -15.58 -17.05 -9.98
N GLY A 685 -15.10 -18.09 -10.62
CA GLY A 685 -14.83 -18.10 -12.06
C GLY A 685 -13.56 -17.38 -12.47
N GLU A 686 -13.16 -17.59 -13.72
CA GLU A 686 -11.99 -16.96 -14.30
C GLU A 686 -12.31 -15.53 -14.76
N SER A 687 -11.34 -14.63 -14.66
CA SER A 687 -11.38 -13.29 -15.18
C SER A 687 -9.98 -12.85 -15.59
N GLU A 688 -9.88 -11.84 -16.47
CA GLU A 688 -8.60 -11.23 -16.84
C GLU A 688 -7.83 -10.68 -15.63
N ASP A 689 -8.56 -10.25 -14.59
CA ASP A 689 -8.00 -9.73 -13.35
C ASP A 689 -8.00 -10.78 -12.21
N ALA A 690 -7.92 -12.07 -12.53
CA ALA A 690 -7.87 -13.13 -11.53
C ALA A 690 -6.56 -13.16 -10.73
N ARG A 691 -5.54 -12.45 -11.19
CA ARG A 691 -4.21 -12.31 -10.54
C ARG A 691 -3.82 -10.84 -10.47
N PRO A 692 -2.92 -10.44 -9.53
CA PRO A 692 -2.34 -9.10 -9.56
C PRO A 692 -1.67 -8.80 -10.90
N ILE A 693 -1.89 -7.59 -11.46
CA ILE A 693 -1.29 -7.20 -12.75
C ILE A 693 0.23 -7.18 -12.64
N THR A 694 0.78 -6.77 -11.51
CA THR A 694 2.22 -6.81 -11.25
C THR A 694 2.79 -8.22 -11.43
N LEU A 695 2.11 -9.24 -10.90
CA LEU A 695 2.54 -10.64 -11.07
C LEU A 695 2.46 -11.10 -12.51
N ILE A 696 1.37 -10.76 -13.22
CA ILE A 696 1.20 -11.10 -14.65
C ILE A 696 2.32 -10.48 -15.48
N LEU A 697 2.62 -9.19 -15.29
CA LEU A 697 3.66 -8.51 -16.04
C LEU A 697 5.06 -9.02 -15.71
N ASN A 698 5.32 -9.39 -14.46
CA ASN A 698 6.59 -9.98 -14.05
C ASN A 698 6.78 -11.39 -14.65
N ASP A 699 5.71 -12.18 -14.76
CA ASP A 699 5.75 -13.48 -15.45
C ASP A 699 6.03 -13.30 -16.95
N LEU A 700 5.28 -12.41 -17.62
CA LEU A 700 5.48 -12.10 -19.04
C LEU A 700 6.87 -11.55 -19.37
N GLY A 701 7.47 -10.81 -18.45
CA GLY A 701 8.80 -10.22 -18.59
C GLY A 701 9.93 -11.06 -17.96
N SER A 702 9.67 -12.27 -17.49
CA SER A 702 10.66 -13.10 -16.77
C SER A 702 11.92 -13.43 -17.59
N ASP A 703 11.80 -13.49 -18.91
CA ASP A 703 12.91 -13.76 -19.85
C ASP A 703 13.63 -12.46 -20.31
N VAL A 704 13.14 -11.29 -19.92
CA VAL A 704 13.74 -10.00 -20.29
C VAL A 704 14.86 -9.67 -19.31
N ARG A 705 16.10 -9.55 -19.83
CA ARG A 705 17.26 -9.16 -19.00
C ARG A 705 17.24 -7.65 -18.76
N PRO A 706 17.51 -7.18 -17.53
CA PRO A 706 17.73 -5.76 -17.27
C PRO A 706 18.92 -5.27 -18.09
N GLY A 707 18.72 -4.27 -18.95
CA GLY A 707 19.80 -3.62 -19.70
C GLY A 707 19.82 -3.83 -21.21
N ASP A 708 18.94 -4.61 -21.82
CA ASP A 708 18.86 -4.79 -23.28
C ASP A 708 18.02 -3.68 -24.00
N GLY A 709 17.64 -2.63 -23.28
CA GLY A 709 16.93 -1.46 -23.80
C GLY A 709 17.87 -0.26 -23.95
N SER A 710 18.25 0.06 -25.17
CA SER A 710 18.99 1.26 -25.59
C SER A 710 18.26 2.57 -25.31
#